data_ebefe6b171f4691fce3743326275468c
#
_entry.id   ebefe6b171f4691fce3743326275468c
#
_cell.length_a   1.000
_cell.length_b   1.000
_cell.length_c   1.000
_cell.angle_alpha   90.00
_cell.angle_beta   90.00
_cell.angle_gamma   90.00
#
_symmetry.space_group_name_H-M   'P 1'
#
loop_
_entity.id
_entity.type
_entity.pdbx_description
1 polymer ?
#
loop_
_entity_poly.entity_id
_entity_poly.type
_entity_poly.pdbx_seq_one_letter_code
_entity_poly.pdbx_strand_id
1 'polypeptide(L)'
;MKVLKQLAISILLLCALALPGVAAGVSSSEIYSQFHTPQDRYRPFVRWWWNGDKVEAEELVRELHLLKEAGIGGVEINPISFPGKEEAAVGHKSVEWLSDEWIDMLKVVFDEAERLGMTCDLIVGSGWPFGAETLPREERAEVLLTLAQPVESGKLFEMSKFHIFKELDPGVSVTNTRRIPHLVQALLVPDPISSLDQAIDVTDKFVDDVISIEVPAEGKWQFYAMVRYESFACVINGAPGAAGSILNHMDAKAVRKYLDHMNNTIEARLGPLSKHLRAFFVDSMELEGTNWTGDFAEEFYRRRGYDLTPWLPFTMFKVGRLGDVLDFDYGAKKEGEFAEQVQRVRFDFELTKAELLHERFTTVYTQWCRDNGVKSRMQGYGRGFFLLETSLLLDIPEGESWTTNWLRHRIGEEMGDEDYRRGRGYTMIDKYVSSAAHLQGKRLVSAEEMTNTYKVFTTSLEFLKNGSDMAAFSGITHSVWHGFNYSPQDAPYPGWVQYGSFYNENNTWWPYFRLLNDYRARMSSVLQNVDMYTDICILPANYDMWAEMGVQTEPFPVKLNVPYTSLIWEAVHKCGGGADYVTDIILNDCEVRKGKLCYGPKQYGVIFLPEVKSISPEALGKLVEMARQGGKVFSVGCAPSKCLGFKDYEKRDAQIAAMVKELEATGNFVVLENPADGAYLEWYQDLMAQYKLPHAITVCSPDRFLLQNRYIGDDKSEYFLFANSHLSEARETDIVFPRSITGGRNAWIYDPASGERYRIKLDGHQYHLRLGPAQTLLIVFNKESGGSEWQPVPAKGAGTRELRGWELSLHHKHLDWTQTDKMDRLVDLKDTEKWKNFMGDVTYKTTVKLSGANLPRYINLGKVADIAELTVNGQPCGVSWYGERTFDLKGLLHDGENTIEVKVTTLMGNYITTFTDNPVAKRYLHRRNQPLVPAGLIGPVELYR
;
A
#
# COMPACT_ATOMS: atom_id res chain seq x y z
N MET A 1 19.88 -20.21 -22.03
CA MET A 1 18.81 -20.03 -23.03
C MET A 1 18.14 -21.31 -23.53
N LYS A 2 18.84 -22.38 -23.94
CA LYS A 2 18.16 -23.62 -24.37
C LYS A 2 17.52 -24.42 -23.22
N VAL A 3 18.08 -24.42 -22.05
CA VAL A 3 17.55 -25.14 -20.86
C VAL A 3 16.31 -24.48 -20.29
N LEU A 4 16.23 -23.15 -20.30
CA LEU A 4 15.04 -22.38 -19.89
C LEU A 4 13.84 -22.55 -20.84
N LYS A 5 14.09 -22.71 -22.14
CA LYS A 5 13.00 -23.02 -23.10
C LYS A 5 12.45 -24.43 -22.94
N GLN A 6 13.24 -25.39 -22.49
CA GLN A 6 12.76 -26.74 -22.24
C GLN A 6 11.97 -26.86 -20.93
N LEU A 7 12.31 -26.08 -19.87
CA LEU A 7 11.51 -26.02 -18.67
C LEU A 7 10.17 -25.29 -18.89
N ALA A 8 10.16 -24.21 -19.65
CA ALA A 8 8.92 -23.47 -19.96
C ALA A 8 7.94 -24.30 -20.80
N ILE A 9 8.45 -25.13 -21.74
CA ILE A 9 7.61 -26.01 -22.55
C ILE A 9 7.08 -27.20 -21.76
N SER A 10 7.83 -27.72 -20.79
CA SER A 10 7.36 -28.79 -19.90
C SER A 10 6.30 -28.32 -18.89
N ILE A 11 6.33 -27.07 -18.44
CA ILE A 11 5.33 -26.50 -17.57
C ILE A 11 4.04 -26.18 -18.35
N LEU A 12 4.13 -25.75 -19.60
CA LEU A 12 2.97 -25.50 -20.46
C LEU A 12 2.26 -26.80 -20.89
N LEU A 13 2.95 -27.93 -20.98
CA LEU A 13 2.33 -29.22 -21.33
C LEU A 13 1.71 -29.95 -20.11
N LEU A 14 2.11 -29.66 -18.89
CA LEU A 14 1.47 -30.19 -17.67
C LEU A 14 0.24 -29.40 -17.23
N CYS A 15 0.10 -28.13 -17.63
CA CYS A 15 -1.10 -27.35 -17.41
C CYS A 15 -2.25 -27.62 -18.41
N ALA A 16 -2.00 -28.38 -19.47
CA ALA A 16 -2.99 -28.67 -20.52
C ALA A 16 -3.86 -29.91 -20.27
N LEU A 17 -3.71 -30.61 -19.14
CA LEU A 17 -4.46 -31.84 -18.83
C LEU A 17 -5.37 -31.78 -17.59
N ALA A 18 -5.51 -30.63 -16.96
CA ALA A 18 -6.58 -30.36 -16.03
C ALA A 18 -7.43 -29.22 -16.60
N LEU A 19 -8.35 -29.55 -17.51
CA LEU A 19 -9.49 -28.69 -17.76
C LEU A 19 -10.34 -28.69 -16.47
N PRO A 20 -10.30 -27.67 -15.62
CA PRO A 20 -11.38 -27.45 -14.70
C PRO A 20 -12.60 -27.21 -15.60
N GLY A 21 -13.70 -27.88 -15.30
CA GLY A 21 -14.96 -27.52 -15.92
C GLY A 21 -15.11 -26.01 -15.88
N VAL A 22 -15.38 -25.39 -17.01
CA VAL A 22 -15.62 -23.95 -17.10
C VAL A 22 -16.67 -23.64 -16.04
N ALA A 23 -16.27 -23.16 -14.89
CA ALA A 23 -17.19 -22.65 -13.88
C ALA A 23 -18.05 -21.61 -14.60
N ALA A 24 -19.36 -21.79 -14.59
CA ALA A 24 -20.24 -20.80 -15.18
C ALA A 24 -19.91 -19.44 -14.57
N GLY A 25 -19.61 -18.45 -15.41
CA GLY A 25 -19.22 -17.12 -14.95
C GLY A 25 -20.30 -16.54 -14.05
N VAL A 26 -19.90 -15.69 -13.10
CA VAL A 26 -20.82 -15.06 -12.13
C VAL A 26 -21.71 -14.06 -12.86
N SER A 27 -23.03 -14.20 -12.71
CA SER A 27 -24.01 -13.30 -13.32
C SER A 27 -24.15 -11.99 -12.55
N SER A 28 -24.60 -10.92 -13.20
CA SER A 28 -24.91 -9.64 -12.55
C SER A 28 -25.95 -9.76 -11.42
N SER A 29 -26.88 -10.70 -11.52
CA SER A 29 -27.85 -10.98 -10.45
C SER A 29 -27.18 -11.59 -9.21
N GLU A 30 -26.24 -12.51 -9.39
CA GLU A 30 -25.45 -13.10 -8.30
C GLU A 30 -24.54 -12.05 -7.67
N ILE A 31 -23.88 -11.19 -8.49
CA ILE A 31 -23.08 -10.07 -7.99
C ILE A 31 -23.93 -9.14 -7.14
N TYR A 32 -25.15 -8.79 -7.58
CA TYR A 32 -26.05 -7.96 -6.78
C TYR A 32 -26.48 -8.65 -5.48
N SER A 33 -26.79 -9.94 -5.52
CA SER A 33 -27.12 -10.70 -4.30
C SER A 33 -25.97 -10.65 -3.28
N GLN A 34 -24.72 -10.80 -3.73
CA GLN A 34 -23.54 -10.67 -2.89
C GLN A 34 -23.27 -9.23 -2.45
N PHE A 35 -23.58 -8.25 -3.27
CA PHE A 35 -23.50 -6.84 -2.91
C PHE A 35 -24.51 -6.48 -1.81
N HIS A 36 -25.74 -6.93 -1.93
CA HIS A 36 -26.78 -6.68 -0.94
C HIS A 36 -26.49 -7.37 0.39
N THR A 37 -26.06 -8.64 0.33
CA THR A 37 -25.72 -9.45 1.50
C THR A 37 -24.40 -10.17 1.28
N PRO A 38 -23.26 -9.50 1.58
CA PRO A 38 -21.94 -10.06 1.33
C PRO A 38 -21.65 -11.29 2.20
N GLN A 39 -21.11 -12.33 1.56
CA GLN A 39 -20.55 -13.48 2.27
C GLN A 39 -19.27 -13.08 3.03
N ASP A 40 -18.92 -13.85 4.09
CA ASP A 40 -17.76 -13.56 4.94
C ASP A 40 -16.43 -13.47 4.16
N ARG A 41 -16.26 -14.24 3.09
CA ARG A 41 -15.05 -14.18 2.23
C ARG A 41 -14.78 -12.83 1.57
N TYR A 42 -15.80 -11.96 1.44
CA TYR A 42 -15.66 -10.60 0.89
C TYR A 42 -15.46 -9.54 1.96
N ARG A 43 -15.64 -9.92 3.24
CA ARG A 43 -15.43 -9.01 4.35
C ARG A 43 -13.96 -8.68 4.52
N PRO A 44 -13.62 -7.47 4.99
CA PRO A 44 -12.23 -7.14 5.30
C PRO A 44 -11.67 -8.05 6.38
N PHE A 45 -10.37 -8.22 6.35
CA PHE A 45 -9.59 -8.87 7.41
C PHE A 45 -8.97 -7.81 8.30
N VAL A 46 -8.40 -8.24 9.43
CA VAL A 46 -7.50 -7.43 10.25
C VAL A 46 -6.17 -8.14 10.39
N ARG A 47 -5.09 -7.37 10.38
CA ARG A 47 -3.82 -7.81 10.94
C ARG A 47 -3.99 -7.85 12.44
N TRP A 48 -3.83 -9.05 13.03
CA TRP A 48 -4.07 -9.28 14.44
C TRP A 48 -2.75 -9.49 15.17
N TRP A 49 -2.24 -8.43 15.79
CA TRP A 49 -0.98 -8.47 16.48
C TRP A 49 -1.09 -9.13 17.84
N TRP A 50 -0.38 -10.22 18.03
CA TRP A 50 -0.16 -10.87 19.29
C TRP A 50 0.97 -10.18 20.04
N ASN A 51 0.67 -9.12 20.74
CA ASN A 51 1.64 -8.22 21.39
C ASN A 51 2.50 -8.95 22.41
N GLY A 52 3.79 -9.19 22.08
CA GLY A 52 4.76 -9.90 22.92
C GLY A 52 4.46 -11.38 23.10
N ASP A 53 3.56 -11.94 22.25
CA ASP A 53 2.98 -13.29 22.45
C ASP A 53 2.45 -13.52 23.87
N LYS A 54 1.92 -12.46 24.50
CA LYS A 54 1.30 -12.53 25.83
C LYS A 54 -0.19 -12.90 25.71
N VAL A 55 -0.45 -13.99 25.01
CA VAL A 55 -1.79 -14.42 24.62
C VAL A 55 -2.34 -15.49 25.55
N GLU A 56 -3.64 -15.42 25.80
CA GLU A 56 -4.40 -16.35 26.62
C GLU A 56 -5.63 -16.86 25.84
N ALA A 57 -5.94 -18.15 25.96
CA ALA A 57 -6.97 -18.81 25.16
C ALA A 57 -8.35 -18.15 25.25
N GLU A 58 -8.78 -17.79 26.47
CA GLU A 58 -10.09 -17.18 26.68
C GLU A 58 -10.19 -15.80 26.02
N GLU A 59 -9.10 -15.04 26.08
CA GLU A 59 -9.04 -13.70 25.48
C GLU A 59 -8.98 -13.78 23.94
N LEU A 60 -8.23 -14.73 23.37
CA LEU A 60 -8.20 -14.97 21.93
C LEU A 60 -9.61 -15.30 21.39
N VAL A 61 -10.34 -16.14 22.09
CA VAL A 61 -11.75 -16.45 21.75
C VAL A 61 -12.61 -15.21 21.83
N ARG A 62 -12.49 -14.41 22.90
CA ARG A 62 -13.26 -13.17 23.09
C ARG A 62 -13.01 -12.18 21.95
N GLU A 63 -11.75 -11.95 21.59
CA GLU A 63 -11.40 -11.03 20.52
C GLU A 63 -11.91 -11.49 19.15
N LEU A 64 -11.90 -12.80 18.85
CA LEU A 64 -12.50 -13.34 17.62
C LEU A 64 -14.01 -13.04 17.54
N HIS A 65 -14.72 -13.15 18.65
CA HIS A 65 -16.15 -12.78 18.71
C HIS A 65 -16.36 -11.28 18.46
N LEU A 66 -15.57 -10.43 19.11
CA LEU A 66 -15.63 -8.97 18.88
C LEU A 66 -15.39 -8.61 17.41
N LEU A 67 -14.39 -9.24 16.78
CA LEU A 67 -14.08 -9.02 15.37
C LEU A 67 -15.20 -9.49 14.45
N LYS A 68 -15.78 -10.66 14.73
CA LYS A 68 -16.92 -11.19 13.97
C LYS A 68 -18.15 -10.29 14.07
N GLU A 69 -18.48 -9.82 15.27
CA GLU A 69 -19.58 -8.89 15.50
C GLU A 69 -19.36 -7.55 14.80
N ALA A 70 -18.11 -7.09 14.75
CA ALA A 70 -17.72 -5.90 13.98
C ALA A 70 -17.76 -6.10 12.46
N GLY A 71 -18.06 -7.29 11.95
CA GLY A 71 -18.18 -7.57 10.52
C GLY A 71 -16.87 -7.92 9.83
N ILE A 72 -15.84 -8.34 10.57
CA ILE A 72 -14.57 -8.86 10.05
C ILE A 72 -14.76 -10.30 9.57
N GLY A 73 -14.22 -10.63 8.40
CA GLY A 73 -14.32 -11.95 7.77
C GLY A 73 -13.15 -12.88 8.07
N GLY A 74 -12.05 -12.35 8.57
CA GLY A 74 -10.88 -13.15 8.89
C GLY A 74 -9.78 -12.37 9.59
N VAL A 75 -8.79 -13.09 10.07
CA VAL A 75 -7.63 -12.54 10.79
C VAL A 75 -6.32 -12.97 10.14
N GLU A 76 -5.35 -12.08 10.14
CA GLU A 76 -3.95 -12.39 9.90
C GLU A 76 -3.26 -12.49 11.26
N ILE A 77 -2.94 -13.69 11.68
CA ILE A 77 -2.26 -13.95 12.96
C ILE A 77 -0.81 -13.46 12.83
N ASN A 78 -0.44 -12.51 13.66
CA ASN A 78 0.82 -11.80 13.54
C ASN A 78 1.49 -11.61 14.92
N PRO A 79 2.33 -12.57 15.36
CA PRO A 79 3.14 -12.41 16.55
C PRO A 79 4.11 -11.27 16.40
N ILE A 80 4.20 -10.36 17.39
CA ILE A 80 5.16 -9.25 17.41
C ILE A 80 5.69 -8.97 18.80
N SER A 81 6.75 -8.16 18.90
CA SER A 81 7.28 -7.71 20.18
C SER A 81 6.26 -6.93 21.00
N PHE A 82 6.42 -6.92 22.31
CA PHE A 82 5.55 -6.14 23.20
C PHE A 82 5.78 -4.63 23.03
N PRO A 83 4.72 -3.82 22.91
CA PRO A 83 4.82 -2.41 22.51
C PRO A 83 5.34 -1.46 23.60
N GLY A 84 5.33 -1.86 24.83
CA GLY A 84 5.61 -1.02 25.98
C GLY A 84 6.66 -1.58 26.91
N LYS A 85 6.68 -1.05 28.13
CA LYS A 85 7.46 -1.63 29.20
C LYS A 85 6.75 -2.86 29.76
N GLU A 86 7.51 -3.84 30.21
CA GLU A 86 6.95 -5.10 30.77
C GLU A 86 6.05 -4.87 32.00
N GLU A 87 6.27 -3.77 32.74
CA GLU A 87 5.38 -3.40 33.86
C GLU A 87 3.94 -3.14 33.42
N ALA A 88 3.72 -2.77 32.16
CA ALA A 88 2.38 -2.57 31.60
C ALA A 88 1.64 -3.87 31.30
N ALA A 89 2.34 -5.01 31.34
CA ALA A 89 1.81 -6.34 31.08
C ALA A 89 1.58 -7.14 32.37
N VAL A 90 1.15 -6.50 33.41
CA VAL A 90 1.01 -7.10 34.77
C VAL A 90 0.33 -8.47 34.73
N GLY A 91 1.06 -9.49 35.15
CA GLY A 91 0.55 -10.87 35.22
C GLY A 91 0.57 -11.67 33.92
N HIS A 92 0.68 -11.02 32.75
CA HIS A 92 0.66 -11.69 31.46
C HIS A 92 2.08 -12.10 31.02
N LYS A 93 2.28 -13.39 30.79
CA LYS A 93 3.57 -13.95 30.36
C LYS A 93 3.57 -14.18 28.86
N SER A 94 4.74 -13.99 28.24
CA SER A 94 4.92 -14.40 26.84
C SER A 94 4.97 -15.91 26.72
N VAL A 95 4.36 -16.42 25.66
CA VAL A 95 4.65 -17.76 25.13
C VAL A 95 5.71 -17.62 24.04
N GLU A 96 6.61 -18.59 23.93
CA GLU A 96 7.69 -18.52 22.96
C GLU A 96 7.20 -18.99 21.58
N TRP A 97 7.49 -18.25 20.53
CA TRP A 97 7.14 -18.61 19.16
C TRP A 97 7.59 -20.04 18.81
N LEU A 98 6.70 -20.83 18.21
CA LEU A 98 6.85 -22.25 17.88
C LEU A 98 6.98 -23.21 19.10
N SER A 99 6.82 -22.73 20.33
CA SER A 99 6.68 -23.63 21.47
C SER A 99 5.34 -24.39 21.42
N ASP A 100 5.25 -25.48 22.18
CA ASP A 100 4.02 -26.24 22.30
C ASP A 100 2.85 -25.39 22.79
N GLU A 101 3.10 -24.51 23.76
CA GLU A 101 2.10 -23.59 24.30
C GLU A 101 1.62 -22.58 23.24
N TRP A 102 2.54 -22.05 22.43
CA TRP A 102 2.18 -21.14 21.32
C TRP A 102 1.33 -21.85 20.25
N ILE A 103 1.67 -23.10 19.92
CA ILE A 103 0.90 -23.91 18.96
C ILE A 103 -0.49 -24.23 19.52
N ASP A 104 -0.61 -24.45 20.84
CA ASP A 104 -1.92 -24.65 21.49
C ASP A 104 -2.80 -23.39 21.39
N MET A 105 -2.21 -22.17 21.44
CA MET A 105 -2.95 -20.93 21.18
C MET A 105 -3.40 -20.82 19.71
N LEU A 106 -2.56 -21.24 18.74
CA LEU A 106 -2.99 -21.35 17.35
C LEU A 106 -4.19 -22.28 17.19
N LYS A 107 -4.16 -23.43 17.87
CA LYS A 107 -5.27 -24.39 17.83
C LYS A 107 -6.57 -23.77 18.31
N VAL A 108 -6.53 -23.04 19.44
CA VAL A 108 -7.71 -22.33 19.97
C VAL A 108 -8.27 -21.37 18.92
N VAL A 109 -7.40 -20.60 18.26
CA VAL A 109 -7.82 -19.66 17.23
C VAL A 109 -8.43 -20.37 16.02
N PHE A 110 -7.81 -21.43 15.53
CA PHE A 110 -8.31 -22.15 14.37
C PHE A 110 -9.66 -22.81 14.63
N ASP A 111 -9.81 -23.47 15.77
CA ASP A 111 -11.06 -24.13 16.16
C ASP A 111 -12.20 -23.10 16.28
N GLU A 112 -11.93 -21.95 16.91
CA GLU A 112 -12.94 -20.91 17.10
C GLU A 112 -13.25 -20.16 15.80
N ALA A 113 -12.24 -19.84 14.99
CA ALA A 113 -12.43 -19.19 13.69
C ALA A 113 -13.28 -20.07 12.75
N GLU A 114 -13.04 -21.39 12.71
CA GLU A 114 -13.87 -22.34 11.96
C GLU A 114 -15.32 -22.31 12.45
N ARG A 115 -15.54 -22.33 13.77
CA ARG A 115 -16.88 -22.24 14.38
C ARG A 115 -17.61 -20.95 14.00
N LEU A 116 -16.90 -19.85 13.91
CA LEU A 116 -17.43 -18.54 13.54
C LEU A 116 -17.54 -18.32 12.02
N GLY A 117 -17.00 -19.24 11.20
CA GLY A 117 -16.89 -19.08 9.74
C GLY A 117 -15.92 -17.96 9.33
N MET A 118 -14.91 -17.71 10.16
CA MET A 118 -13.84 -16.75 9.87
C MET A 118 -12.64 -17.44 9.20
N THR A 119 -11.92 -16.69 8.38
CA THR A 119 -10.72 -17.17 7.68
C THR A 119 -9.47 -16.77 8.46
N CYS A 120 -8.47 -17.66 8.51
CA CYS A 120 -7.16 -17.38 9.08
C CYS A 120 -6.09 -17.32 7.99
N ASP A 121 -5.24 -16.30 8.06
CA ASP A 121 -3.92 -16.23 7.44
C ASP A 121 -2.87 -16.22 8.58
N LEU A 122 -1.65 -16.65 8.29
CA LEU A 122 -0.56 -16.66 9.26
C LEU A 122 0.68 -16.02 8.66
N ILE A 123 1.31 -15.09 9.39
CA ILE A 123 2.60 -14.53 8.97
C ILE A 123 3.69 -15.61 9.01
N VAL A 124 4.62 -15.56 8.05
CA VAL A 124 5.83 -16.36 8.10
C VAL A 124 6.81 -15.76 9.11
N GLY A 125 7.15 -16.52 10.12
CA GLY A 125 7.98 -16.05 11.23
C GLY A 125 7.23 -15.13 12.17
N SER A 126 7.87 -14.05 12.58
CA SER A 126 7.33 -13.00 13.43
C SER A 126 8.07 -11.71 13.16
N GLY A 127 7.34 -10.59 13.14
CA GLY A 127 7.93 -9.32 12.70
C GLY A 127 8.34 -9.37 11.22
N TRP A 128 9.20 -8.44 10.79
CA TRP A 128 9.63 -8.36 9.39
C TRP A 128 11.02 -7.71 9.23
N PRO A 129 11.80 -8.06 8.17
CA PRO A 129 11.71 -9.37 7.51
C PRO A 129 11.98 -10.48 8.51
N PHE A 130 11.50 -11.67 8.23
CA PHE A 130 11.59 -12.76 9.20
C PHE A 130 13.01 -13.33 9.37
N GLY A 131 13.22 -13.92 10.53
CA GLY A 131 14.43 -14.56 10.98
C GLY A 131 14.20 -15.30 12.29
N ALA A 132 15.22 -15.58 13.07
CA ALA A 132 15.09 -16.17 14.39
C ALA A 132 16.34 -15.99 15.23
N GLU A 133 16.20 -16.14 16.56
CA GLU A 133 17.31 -16.16 17.51
C GLU A 133 18.26 -17.35 17.29
N THR A 134 17.68 -18.47 16.82
CA THR A 134 18.35 -19.76 16.65
C THR A 134 18.97 -19.95 15.27
N LEU A 135 18.91 -18.97 14.35
CA LEU A 135 19.48 -19.10 13.01
C LEU A 135 20.99 -19.38 13.09
N PRO A 136 21.47 -20.46 12.41
CA PRO A 136 22.89 -20.67 12.24
C PRO A 136 23.56 -19.49 11.55
N ARG A 137 24.82 -19.27 11.83
CA ARG A 137 25.58 -18.12 11.33
C ARG A 137 25.56 -18.02 9.80
N GLU A 138 25.72 -19.13 9.11
CA GLU A 138 25.76 -19.27 7.67
C GLU A 138 24.43 -19.01 6.98
N GLU A 139 23.34 -19.01 7.72
CA GLU A 139 21.98 -18.76 7.21
C GLU A 139 21.51 -17.31 7.45
N ARG A 140 22.35 -16.45 8.04
CA ARG A 140 22.02 -15.07 8.37
C ARG A 140 22.33 -14.14 7.19
N ALA A 141 21.56 -13.05 7.11
CA ALA A 141 21.78 -12.00 6.12
C ALA A 141 23.18 -11.35 6.25
N GLU A 142 23.77 -11.05 5.11
CA GLU A 142 25.08 -10.40 5.00
C GLU A 142 24.95 -9.01 4.35
N VAL A 143 25.91 -8.13 4.69
CA VAL A 143 25.99 -6.80 4.08
C VAL A 143 27.44 -6.45 3.76
N LEU A 144 27.64 -5.78 2.63
CA LEU A 144 28.88 -5.05 2.31
C LEU A 144 28.69 -3.58 2.61
N LEU A 145 29.61 -3.00 3.36
CA LEU A 145 29.67 -1.58 3.65
C LEU A 145 31.01 -1.01 3.23
N THR A 146 31.01 0.25 2.82
CA THR A 146 32.21 0.98 2.40
C THR A 146 32.43 2.18 3.32
N LEU A 147 33.65 2.26 3.93
CA LEU A 147 34.15 3.48 4.51
C LEU A 147 34.90 4.25 3.42
N ALA A 148 34.61 5.54 3.28
CA ALA A 148 35.42 6.45 2.47
C ALA A 148 35.69 7.72 3.28
N GLN A 149 36.96 8.10 3.38
CA GLN A 149 37.31 9.30 4.11
C GLN A 149 38.51 10.02 3.45
N PRO A 150 38.54 11.37 3.45
CA PRO A 150 39.67 12.13 2.96
C PRO A 150 40.96 11.83 3.76
N VAL A 151 42.10 11.80 3.05
CA VAL A 151 43.43 11.66 3.65
C VAL A 151 44.35 12.76 3.15
N GLU A 152 45.32 13.14 3.98
CA GLU A 152 46.23 14.23 3.66
C GLU A 152 47.33 13.78 2.70
N SER A 153 47.42 14.43 1.54
CA SER A 153 48.45 14.18 0.52
C SER A 153 49.88 14.41 1.06
N GLY A 154 50.80 13.51 0.71
CA GLY A 154 52.19 13.58 1.13
C GLY A 154 52.44 13.26 2.61
N LYS A 155 51.47 12.76 3.33
CA LYS A 155 51.61 12.36 4.73
C LYS A 155 51.44 10.85 4.91
N LEU A 156 51.98 10.36 6.03
CA LEU A 156 51.73 9.02 6.48
C LEU A 156 50.28 8.92 6.97
N PHE A 157 49.54 7.95 6.48
CA PHE A 157 48.21 7.61 6.95
C PHE A 157 48.22 6.29 7.70
N GLU A 158 47.65 6.27 8.89
CA GLU A 158 47.59 5.10 9.73
C GLU A 158 46.13 4.87 10.19
N MET A 159 45.67 3.62 10.14
CA MET A 159 44.34 3.22 10.61
C MET A 159 44.32 1.74 10.99
N SER A 160 43.69 1.42 12.12
CA SER A 160 43.45 0.02 12.50
C SER A 160 42.17 -0.54 11.93
N LYS A 161 42.13 -1.85 11.67
CA LYS A 161 40.86 -2.55 11.31
C LYS A 161 39.80 -2.33 12.36
N PHE A 162 40.17 -2.27 13.64
CA PHE A 162 39.22 -1.97 14.72
C PHE A 162 38.52 -0.63 14.51
N HIS A 163 39.27 0.40 14.10
CA HIS A 163 38.68 1.72 13.83
C HIS A 163 37.74 1.68 12.63
N ILE A 164 38.17 1.03 11.53
CA ILE A 164 37.32 0.82 10.34
C ILE A 164 36.00 0.14 10.71
N PHE A 165 36.08 -0.97 11.46
CA PHE A 165 34.91 -1.73 11.86
C PHE A 165 33.98 -0.93 12.79
N LYS A 166 34.57 -0.14 13.69
CA LYS A 166 33.80 0.72 14.59
C LYS A 166 33.06 1.83 13.84
N GLU A 167 33.70 2.47 12.86
CA GLU A 167 33.06 3.53 12.04
C GLU A 167 31.94 3.01 11.19
N LEU A 168 32.01 1.77 10.71
CA LEU A 168 31.01 1.12 9.90
C LEU A 168 29.96 0.36 10.73
N ASP A 169 30.19 0.13 12.02
CA ASP A 169 29.22 -0.49 12.89
C ASP A 169 28.10 0.51 13.21
N PRO A 170 26.86 0.29 12.73
CA PRO A 170 25.77 1.23 12.95
C PRO A 170 25.29 1.32 14.42
N GLY A 171 25.97 0.68 15.35
CA GLY A 171 25.72 0.79 16.79
C GLY A 171 24.42 0.17 17.28
N VAL A 172 23.71 -0.59 16.45
CA VAL A 172 22.48 -1.27 16.83
C VAL A 172 22.74 -2.72 17.16
N SER A 173 22.82 -3.00 18.41
CA SER A 173 22.55 -4.34 18.90
C SER A 173 21.13 -4.34 19.49
N VAL A 174 20.15 -4.78 18.75
CA VAL A 174 18.80 -5.01 19.30
C VAL A 174 18.75 -6.38 19.95
N THR A 175 19.71 -7.24 19.66
CA THR A 175 19.81 -8.59 20.22
C THR A 175 21.27 -8.99 20.38
N ASN A 176 21.56 -10.04 21.15
CA ASN A 176 22.89 -10.63 21.40
C ASN A 176 23.60 -11.20 20.17
N THR A 177 23.20 -10.82 18.96
CA THR A 177 23.84 -11.27 17.71
C THR A 177 25.15 -10.51 17.50
N ARG A 178 26.26 -11.19 17.70
CA ARG A 178 27.60 -10.65 17.45
C ARG A 178 27.83 -10.53 15.94
N ARG A 179 27.87 -9.28 15.44
CA ARG A 179 28.32 -8.99 14.07
C ARG A 179 29.79 -9.35 13.91
N ILE A 180 30.12 -9.95 12.78
CA ILE A 180 31.51 -10.37 12.50
C ILE A 180 31.93 -9.63 11.24
N PRO A 181 32.84 -8.64 11.39
CA PRO A 181 33.39 -7.91 10.28
C PRO A 181 34.55 -8.66 9.61
N HIS A 182 34.58 -8.59 8.27
CA HIS A 182 35.69 -9.06 7.44
C HIS A 182 36.09 -7.95 6.50
N LEU A 183 37.37 -7.50 6.61
CA LEU A 183 37.90 -6.56 5.63
C LEU A 183 38.03 -7.29 4.28
N VAL A 184 37.37 -6.76 3.25
CA VAL A 184 37.34 -7.31 1.89
C VAL A 184 38.42 -6.65 1.04
N GLN A 185 38.50 -5.29 1.10
CA GLN A 185 39.41 -4.52 0.27
C GLN A 185 39.71 -3.18 0.94
N ALA A 186 40.91 -2.64 0.68
CA ALA A 186 41.28 -1.27 1.04
C ALA A 186 42.01 -0.59 -0.13
N LEU A 187 41.61 0.66 -0.41
CA LEU A 187 42.11 1.42 -1.56
C LEU A 187 42.52 2.84 -1.13
N LEU A 188 43.54 3.39 -1.85
CA LEU A 188 43.72 4.84 -1.98
C LEU A 188 43.13 5.27 -3.32
N VAL A 189 42.24 6.21 -3.28
CA VAL A 189 41.45 6.66 -4.44
C VAL A 189 41.67 8.15 -4.63
N PRO A 190 42.08 8.61 -5.84
CA PRO A 190 42.17 10.05 -6.12
C PRO A 190 40.80 10.68 -6.13
N ASP A 191 40.74 11.96 -5.73
CA ASP A 191 39.50 12.73 -5.73
C ASP A 191 39.66 14.04 -6.52
N PRO A 192 39.08 14.13 -7.75
CA PRO A 192 38.20 13.17 -8.42
C PRO A 192 38.93 11.94 -9.01
N ILE A 193 38.12 10.90 -9.33
CA ILE A 193 38.56 9.69 -10.03
C ILE A 193 37.86 9.61 -11.41
N SER A 194 38.61 9.24 -12.46
CA SER A 194 38.12 9.12 -13.84
C SER A 194 38.35 7.75 -14.49
N SER A 195 39.03 6.83 -13.80
CA SER A 195 39.18 5.43 -14.24
C SER A 195 39.64 4.53 -13.09
N LEU A 196 39.35 3.20 -13.19
CA LEU A 196 39.66 2.21 -12.17
C LEU A 196 41.15 2.10 -11.85
N ASP A 197 42.02 2.22 -12.88
CA ASP A 197 43.49 2.08 -12.76
C ASP A 197 44.16 3.19 -11.93
N GLN A 198 43.41 4.27 -11.64
CA GLN A 198 43.88 5.32 -10.75
C GLN A 198 43.78 4.94 -9.26
N ALA A 199 42.96 3.94 -8.93
CA ALA A 199 42.84 3.46 -7.56
C ALA A 199 44.00 2.52 -7.21
N ILE A 200 44.61 2.74 -6.07
CA ILE A 200 45.75 1.95 -5.59
C ILE A 200 45.27 0.97 -4.54
N ASP A 201 45.39 -0.32 -4.82
CA ASP A 201 45.05 -1.35 -3.84
C ASP A 201 46.13 -1.42 -2.75
N VAL A 202 45.68 -1.24 -1.51
CA VAL A 202 46.51 -1.24 -0.31
C VAL A 202 46.07 -2.31 0.70
N THR A 203 45.25 -3.28 0.27
CA THR A 203 44.68 -4.33 1.11
C THR A 203 45.77 -5.17 1.79
N ASP A 204 46.90 -5.42 1.11
CA ASP A 204 48.06 -6.18 1.62
C ASP A 204 48.98 -5.40 2.59
N LYS A 205 48.71 -4.10 2.78
CA LYS A 205 49.54 -3.21 3.63
C LYS A 205 49.12 -3.25 5.11
N PHE A 206 48.15 -4.05 5.50
CA PHE A 206 47.84 -4.26 6.91
C PHE A 206 48.85 -5.17 7.59
N VAL A 207 49.55 -4.65 8.60
CA VAL A 207 50.44 -5.39 9.49
C VAL A 207 49.91 -5.30 10.90
N ASP A 208 49.74 -6.41 11.59
CA ASP A 208 49.13 -6.47 12.94
C ASP A 208 47.83 -5.68 13.06
N ASP A 209 46.95 -5.83 12.05
CA ASP A 209 45.67 -5.16 11.94
C ASP A 209 45.73 -3.61 11.83
N VAL A 210 46.90 -3.04 11.54
CA VAL A 210 47.05 -1.61 11.26
C VAL A 210 47.61 -1.43 9.86
N ILE A 211 46.99 -0.52 9.08
CA ILE A 211 47.58 -0.03 7.84
C ILE A 211 48.41 1.21 8.13
N SER A 212 49.59 1.28 7.54
CA SER A 212 50.47 2.45 7.58
C SER A 212 51.03 2.67 6.18
N ILE A 213 50.58 3.72 5.49
CA ILE A 213 50.88 3.98 4.08
C ILE A 213 51.20 5.45 3.84
N GLU A 214 52.16 5.72 2.96
CA GLU A 214 52.39 7.07 2.45
C GLU A 214 51.35 7.43 1.39
N VAL A 215 50.61 8.53 1.62
CA VAL A 215 49.66 9.04 0.65
C VAL A 215 50.43 9.79 -0.43
N PRO A 216 50.16 9.61 -1.73
CA PRO A 216 50.79 10.37 -2.81
C PRO A 216 50.75 11.87 -2.58
N ALA A 217 51.84 12.55 -2.89
CA ALA A 217 52.03 13.99 -2.59
C ALA A 217 51.17 14.91 -3.47
N GLU A 218 50.82 14.44 -4.67
CA GLU A 218 50.04 15.22 -5.63
C GLU A 218 48.54 14.83 -5.60
N GLY A 219 47.66 15.82 -5.75
CA GLY A 219 46.22 15.61 -5.79
C GLY A 219 45.54 15.52 -4.42
N LYS A 220 44.25 15.26 -4.40
CA LYS A 220 43.48 14.92 -3.22
C LYS A 220 43.22 13.41 -3.25
N TRP A 221 43.17 12.81 -2.08
CA TRP A 221 43.02 11.37 -1.96
C TRP A 221 41.99 11.01 -0.89
N GLN A 222 41.34 9.88 -1.10
CA GLN A 222 40.47 9.27 -0.13
C GLN A 222 40.91 7.84 0.17
N PHE A 223 40.83 7.45 1.41
CA PHE A 223 41.00 6.06 1.83
C PHE A 223 39.66 5.36 1.82
N TYR A 224 39.59 4.22 1.16
CA TYR A 224 38.43 3.35 1.12
C TYR A 224 38.73 2.06 1.86
N ALA A 225 37.78 1.57 2.64
CA ALA A 225 37.80 0.22 3.20
C ALA A 225 36.44 -0.42 3.02
N MET A 226 36.39 -1.56 2.35
CA MET A 226 35.20 -2.36 2.18
C MET A 226 35.16 -3.49 3.20
N VAL A 227 34.06 -3.59 3.91
CA VAL A 227 33.85 -4.57 4.99
C VAL A 227 32.58 -5.35 4.77
N ARG A 228 32.67 -6.66 4.82
CA ARG A 228 31.56 -7.58 4.88
C ARG A 228 31.21 -7.86 6.33
N TYR A 229 29.93 -7.69 6.69
CA TYR A 229 29.40 -8.08 7.99
C TYR A 229 28.47 -9.25 7.85
N GLU A 230 28.65 -10.25 8.68
CA GLU A 230 27.67 -11.31 8.93
C GLU A 230 26.74 -10.87 10.06
N SER A 231 25.45 -11.17 9.94
CA SER A 231 24.43 -10.79 10.95
C SER A 231 24.29 -9.28 11.16
N PHE A 232 24.17 -8.53 10.07
CA PHE A 232 24.07 -7.06 10.12
C PHE A 232 22.74 -6.58 10.73
N ALA A 233 21.63 -7.12 10.31
CA ALA A 233 20.30 -6.67 10.70
C ALA A 233 19.54 -7.71 11.52
N CYS A 234 18.58 -7.22 12.29
CA CYS A 234 17.68 -8.02 13.10
C CYS A 234 16.23 -7.83 12.67
N VAL A 235 15.41 -8.83 12.97
CA VAL A 235 13.97 -8.79 12.76
C VAL A 235 13.37 -7.57 13.44
N ILE A 236 12.59 -6.79 12.70
CA ILE A 236 11.84 -5.65 13.23
C ILE A 236 10.64 -6.19 13.99
N ASN A 237 10.51 -5.83 15.26
CA ASN A 237 9.42 -6.24 16.15
C ASN A 237 9.20 -7.76 16.27
N GLY A 238 10.26 -8.56 16.21
CA GLY A 238 10.16 -10.00 16.44
C GLY A 238 9.63 -10.36 17.84
N ALA A 239 8.71 -11.31 17.93
CA ALA A 239 8.22 -11.87 19.17
C ALA A 239 9.30 -12.74 19.88
N PRO A 240 9.15 -13.06 21.16
CA PRO A 240 10.06 -13.97 21.84
C PRO A 240 10.23 -15.31 21.10
N GLY A 241 11.47 -15.75 20.90
CA GLY A 241 11.84 -16.92 20.10
C GLY A 241 12.03 -16.67 18.61
N ALA A 242 11.39 -15.65 18.04
CA ALA A 242 11.47 -15.30 16.62
C ALA A 242 12.22 -13.97 16.36
N ALA A 243 12.63 -13.25 17.41
CA ALA A 243 13.53 -12.12 17.29
C ALA A 243 14.92 -12.61 16.83
N GLY A 244 15.86 -11.71 16.56
CA GLY A 244 17.24 -12.09 16.23
C GLY A 244 17.64 -11.72 14.82
N SER A 245 18.58 -12.45 14.24
CA SER A 245 19.13 -12.13 12.92
C SER A 245 18.12 -12.41 11.81
N ILE A 246 18.10 -11.53 10.80
CA ILE A 246 17.34 -11.75 9.56
C ILE A 246 17.94 -12.94 8.80
N LEU A 247 17.06 -13.77 8.24
CA LEU A 247 17.42 -14.86 7.34
C LEU A 247 18.10 -14.33 6.06
N ASN A 248 19.07 -15.08 5.53
CA ASN A 248 19.60 -14.81 4.20
C ASN A 248 18.58 -15.18 3.11
N HIS A 249 17.81 -14.22 2.66
CA HIS A 249 16.79 -14.41 1.62
C HIS A 249 17.39 -14.65 0.21
N MET A 250 18.70 -14.47 0.03
CA MET A 250 19.42 -14.84 -1.19
C MET A 250 20.03 -16.24 -1.13
N ASP A 251 19.67 -17.06 -0.14
CA ASP A 251 20.02 -18.49 -0.04
C ASP A 251 18.75 -19.36 -0.06
N ALA A 252 18.48 -19.99 -1.20
CA ALA A 252 17.30 -20.83 -1.39
C ALA A 252 17.21 -22.01 -0.40
N LYS A 253 18.36 -22.53 0.06
CA LYS A 253 18.39 -23.65 1.03
C LYS A 253 18.04 -23.16 2.42
N ALA A 254 18.60 -22.01 2.83
CA ALA A 254 18.27 -21.39 4.10
C ALA A 254 16.78 -21.02 4.15
N VAL A 255 16.26 -20.40 3.09
CA VAL A 255 14.83 -20.07 2.96
C VAL A 255 13.96 -21.32 3.10
N ARG A 256 14.22 -22.36 2.31
CA ARG A 256 13.43 -23.60 2.35
C ARG A 256 13.49 -24.26 3.73
N LYS A 257 14.66 -24.35 4.33
CA LYS A 257 14.84 -24.95 5.67
C LYS A 257 14.05 -24.20 6.75
N TYR A 258 14.08 -22.87 6.70
CA TYR A 258 13.32 -22.04 7.63
C TYR A 258 11.81 -22.29 7.53
N LEU A 259 11.29 -22.23 6.30
CA LEU A 259 9.87 -22.45 6.01
C LEU A 259 9.42 -23.87 6.42
N ASP A 260 10.21 -24.90 6.09
CA ASP A 260 9.94 -26.28 6.46
C ASP A 260 9.98 -26.46 7.98
N HIS A 261 10.92 -25.81 8.68
CA HIS A 261 10.99 -25.88 10.14
C HIS A 261 9.71 -25.32 10.79
N MET A 262 9.28 -24.14 10.37
CA MET A 262 8.05 -23.54 10.88
C MET A 262 6.83 -24.43 10.62
N ASN A 263 6.61 -24.83 9.38
CA ASN A 263 5.45 -25.63 9.00
C ASN A 263 5.44 -27.00 9.72
N ASN A 264 6.56 -27.72 9.67
CA ASN A 264 6.64 -29.06 10.25
C ASN A 264 6.46 -29.05 11.76
N THR A 265 6.95 -28.01 12.44
CA THR A 265 6.78 -27.87 13.90
C THR A 265 5.30 -27.70 14.25
N ILE A 266 4.58 -26.86 13.50
CA ILE A 266 3.14 -26.66 13.75
C ILE A 266 2.33 -27.89 13.32
N GLU A 267 2.59 -28.45 12.13
CA GLU A 267 1.85 -29.60 11.61
C GLU A 267 2.04 -30.88 12.43
N ALA A 268 3.16 -31.03 13.11
CA ALA A 268 3.39 -32.15 14.03
C ALA A 268 2.32 -32.26 15.14
N ARG A 269 1.72 -31.11 15.50
CA ARG A 269 0.66 -31.04 16.53
C ARG A 269 -0.74 -30.85 15.94
N LEU A 270 -0.89 -30.04 14.89
CA LEU A 270 -2.19 -29.63 14.37
C LEU A 270 -2.61 -30.37 13.09
N GLY A 271 -1.68 -31.12 12.48
CA GLY A 271 -1.88 -31.71 11.16
C GLY A 271 -1.75 -30.65 10.03
N PRO A 272 -2.15 -31.00 8.80
CA PRO A 272 -1.92 -30.14 7.65
C PRO A 272 -2.51 -28.74 7.79
N LEU A 273 -1.66 -27.71 7.71
CA LEU A 273 -2.08 -26.32 7.85
C LEU A 273 -3.05 -25.86 6.75
N SER A 274 -3.08 -26.50 5.60
CA SER A 274 -4.08 -26.27 4.54
C SER A 274 -5.54 -26.48 4.97
N LYS A 275 -5.79 -27.11 6.12
CA LYS A 275 -7.12 -27.25 6.72
C LYS A 275 -7.54 -26.03 7.53
N HIS A 276 -6.59 -25.23 7.95
CA HIS A 276 -6.79 -24.13 8.89
C HIS A 276 -6.52 -22.77 8.26
N LEU A 277 -5.55 -22.70 7.33
CA LEU A 277 -5.08 -21.46 6.73
C LEU A 277 -5.56 -21.29 5.28
N ARG A 278 -5.99 -20.08 4.95
CA ARG A 278 -6.15 -19.63 3.57
C ARG A 278 -4.80 -19.36 2.93
N ALA A 279 -3.94 -18.61 3.62
CA ALA A 279 -2.64 -18.17 3.11
C ALA A 279 -1.58 -18.08 4.20
N PHE A 280 -0.32 -18.31 3.81
CA PHE A 280 0.80 -17.74 4.52
C PHE A 280 1.03 -16.30 4.03
N PHE A 281 1.43 -15.43 4.93
CA PHE A 281 1.69 -14.03 4.66
C PHE A 281 3.17 -13.70 4.89
N VAL A 282 3.74 -12.92 3.99
CA VAL A 282 5.05 -12.28 4.16
C VAL A 282 4.87 -10.78 4.04
N ASP A 283 5.26 -10.07 5.10
CA ASP A 283 5.22 -8.62 5.20
C ASP A 283 6.26 -7.95 4.29
N SER A 284 6.26 -6.62 4.24
CA SER A 284 7.19 -5.84 3.42
C SER A 284 8.65 -6.24 3.67
N MET A 285 9.41 -6.40 2.57
CA MET A 285 10.76 -6.92 2.61
C MET A 285 11.77 -5.81 2.92
N GLU A 286 11.72 -5.32 4.14
CA GLU A 286 12.64 -4.31 4.67
C GLU A 286 13.98 -4.95 5.07
N LEU A 287 14.73 -5.42 4.08
CA LEU A 287 15.97 -6.20 4.26
C LEU A 287 17.16 -5.38 4.79
N GLU A 288 16.94 -4.34 5.51
CA GLU A 288 17.87 -3.52 6.30
C GLU A 288 19.35 -3.56 5.82
N GLY A 289 19.58 -3.11 4.58
CA GLY A 289 20.92 -3.05 3.98
C GLY A 289 21.46 -4.38 3.46
N THR A 290 20.75 -5.47 3.57
CA THR A 290 21.14 -6.77 3.00
C THR A 290 21.42 -6.64 1.51
N ASN A 291 22.67 -6.81 1.10
CA ASN A 291 23.11 -6.62 -0.28
C ASN A 291 24.14 -7.67 -0.73
N TRP A 292 24.38 -8.71 0.08
CA TRP A 292 25.39 -9.72 -0.20
C TRP A 292 24.95 -11.12 0.23
N THR A 293 25.52 -12.13 -0.44
CA THR A 293 25.45 -13.55 -0.07
C THR A 293 26.75 -14.23 -0.51
N GLY A 294 27.09 -15.37 0.06
CA GLY A 294 28.38 -16.02 -0.10
C GLY A 294 28.85 -16.25 -1.54
N ASP A 295 27.93 -16.56 -2.46
CA ASP A 295 28.22 -16.82 -3.88
C ASP A 295 27.85 -15.62 -4.80
N PHE A 296 27.62 -14.44 -4.26
CA PHE A 296 27.14 -13.29 -5.03
C PHE A 296 28.09 -12.90 -6.17
N ALA A 297 29.40 -12.87 -5.93
CA ALA A 297 30.39 -12.51 -6.95
C ALA A 297 30.42 -13.53 -8.12
N GLU A 298 30.27 -14.82 -7.82
CA GLU A 298 30.20 -15.89 -8.82
C GLU A 298 28.92 -15.76 -9.66
N GLU A 299 27.79 -15.53 -8.99
CA GLU A 299 26.50 -15.31 -9.66
C GLU A 299 26.50 -14.05 -10.53
N PHE A 300 27.12 -12.98 -10.04
CA PHE A 300 27.30 -11.76 -10.82
C PHE A 300 28.13 -12.03 -12.07
N TYR A 301 29.30 -12.67 -11.94
CA TYR A 301 30.13 -13.01 -13.09
C TYR A 301 29.39 -13.90 -14.09
N ARG A 302 28.69 -14.88 -13.60
CA ARG A 302 27.90 -15.79 -14.44
C ARG A 302 26.81 -15.07 -15.24
N ARG A 303 26.16 -14.08 -14.65
CA ARG A 303 25.05 -13.33 -15.24
C ARG A 303 25.53 -12.17 -16.10
N ARG A 304 26.50 -11.42 -15.64
CA ARG A 304 26.96 -10.16 -16.25
C ARG A 304 28.19 -10.35 -17.13
N GLY A 305 29.03 -11.38 -16.89
CA GLY A 305 30.17 -11.77 -17.71
C GLY A 305 31.40 -10.89 -17.53
N TYR A 306 31.55 -10.26 -16.37
CA TYR A 306 32.76 -9.52 -15.95
C TYR A 306 32.92 -9.57 -14.43
N ASP A 307 34.14 -9.27 -13.93
CA ASP A 307 34.45 -9.25 -12.51
C ASP A 307 33.89 -7.99 -11.83
N LEU A 308 33.13 -8.19 -10.76
CA LEU A 308 32.55 -7.13 -9.97
C LEU A 308 33.56 -6.52 -8.99
N THR A 309 34.57 -7.28 -8.53
CA THR A 309 35.43 -6.93 -7.40
C THR A 309 36.07 -5.55 -7.52
N PRO A 310 36.65 -5.14 -8.65
CA PRO A 310 37.25 -3.81 -8.78
C PRO A 310 36.26 -2.65 -8.69
N TRP A 311 34.95 -2.92 -8.98
CA TRP A 311 33.91 -1.93 -9.02
C TRP A 311 33.18 -1.75 -7.71
N LEU A 312 33.22 -2.75 -6.82
CA LEU A 312 32.48 -2.77 -5.56
C LEU A 312 32.60 -1.49 -4.75
N PRO A 313 33.83 -0.92 -4.52
CA PRO A 313 34.00 0.29 -3.71
C PRO A 313 33.25 1.52 -4.28
N PHE A 314 33.02 1.55 -5.61
CA PHE A 314 32.42 2.68 -6.31
C PHE A 314 30.93 2.49 -6.54
N THR A 315 30.41 1.27 -6.44
CA THR A 315 28.98 0.96 -6.61
C THR A 315 28.18 1.14 -5.33
N MET A 316 28.86 1.06 -4.17
CA MET A 316 28.21 1.15 -2.86
C MET A 316 27.85 2.59 -2.50
N PHE A 317 26.81 2.72 -1.70
CA PHE A 317 26.37 3.97 -1.09
C PHE A 317 26.77 4.02 0.38
N LYS A 318 26.74 5.21 0.97
CA LYS A 318 26.77 5.31 2.42
C LYS A 318 25.44 4.85 2.99
N VAL A 319 25.47 3.78 3.77
CA VAL A 319 24.29 3.14 4.36
C VAL A 319 24.14 3.57 5.81
N GLY A 320 22.92 3.90 6.20
CA GLY A 320 22.58 4.23 7.57
C GLY A 320 22.26 3.01 8.42
N ARG A 321 21.80 3.29 9.62
CA ARG A 321 21.53 2.30 10.67
C ARG A 321 20.56 1.20 10.28
N LEU A 322 19.52 1.58 9.53
CA LEU A 322 18.48 0.67 9.04
C LEU A 322 18.71 0.22 7.60
N GLY A 323 19.92 0.43 7.07
CA GLY A 323 20.23 0.09 5.69
C GLY A 323 19.72 1.07 4.66
N ASP A 324 19.12 2.18 5.08
CA ASP A 324 18.76 3.29 4.21
C ASP A 324 19.99 3.97 3.64
N VAL A 325 19.94 4.43 2.39
CA VAL A 325 21.03 5.19 1.79
C VAL A 325 21.02 6.62 2.36
N LEU A 326 22.16 6.99 2.97
CA LEU A 326 22.36 8.32 3.53
C LEU A 326 22.98 9.29 2.53
N ASP A 327 23.83 8.79 1.63
CA ASP A 327 24.55 9.60 0.66
C ASP A 327 24.78 8.81 -0.62
N PHE A 328 24.18 9.28 -1.72
CA PHE A 328 24.31 8.66 -3.05
C PHE A 328 25.65 8.96 -3.74
N ASP A 329 26.30 10.05 -3.37
CA ASP A 329 27.58 10.51 -3.94
C ASP A 329 28.78 10.26 -3.00
N TYR A 330 28.61 9.30 -2.08
CA TYR A 330 29.60 9.01 -1.07
C TYR A 330 30.98 8.66 -1.63
N GLY A 331 32.02 9.26 -1.03
CA GLY A 331 33.43 9.04 -1.36
C GLY A 331 33.92 10.00 -2.46
N ALA A 332 34.96 9.57 -3.20
CA ALA A 332 35.56 10.38 -4.26
C ALA A 332 34.57 10.68 -5.39
N LYS A 333 34.67 11.89 -5.92
CA LYS A 333 33.85 12.32 -7.06
C LYS A 333 34.23 11.50 -8.31
N LYS A 334 33.26 10.81 -8.88
CA LYS A 334 33.42 10.08 -10.14
C LYS A 334 33.19 11.04 -11.29
N GLU A 335 34.08 11.08 -12.29
CA GLU A 335 33.99 12.02 -13.41
C GLU A 335 34.04 11.33 -14.78
N GLY A 336 33.46 12.01 -15.78
CA GLY A 336 33.49 11.59 -17.19
C GLY A 336 32.83 10.22 -17.42
N GLU A 337 33.44 9.44 -18.27
CA GLU A 337 32.96 8.10 -18.65
C GLU A 337 32.92 7.15 -17.47
N PHE A 338 33.85 7.29 -16.52
CA PHE A 338 33.89 6.45 -15.32
C PHE A 338 32.64 6.58 -14.46
N ALA A 339 32.09 7.79 -14.34
CA ALA A 339 30.85 8.01 -13.61
C ALA A 339 29.67 7.25 -14.26
N GLU A 340 29.60 7.24 -15.59
CA GLU A 340 28.59 6.47 -16.32
C GLU A 340 28.82 4.96 -16.19
N GLN A 341 30.06 4.51 -16.28
CA GLN A 341 30.42 3.11 -16.08
C GLN A 341 30.01 2.62 -14.70
N VAL A 342 30.26 3.42 -13.63
CA VAL A 342 29.83 3.10 -12.26
C VAL A 342 28.30 2.97 -12.16
N GLN A 343 27.53 3.84 -12.78
CA GLN A 343 26.06 3.73 -12.84
C GLN A 343 25.60 2.43 -13.51
N ARG A 344 26.26 2.02 -14.60
CA ARG A 344 25.96 0.79 -15.32
C ARG A 344 26.29 -0.45 -14.51
N VAL A 345 27.44 -0.45 -13.82
CA VAL A 345 27.82 -1.53 -12.91
C VAL A 345 26.89 -1.60 -11.70
N ARG A 346 26.48 -0.45 -11.16
CA ARG A 346 25.49 -0.39 -10.07
C ARG A 346 24.18 -1.00 -10.49
N PHE A 347 23.71 -0.69 -11.69
CA PHE A 347 22.52 -1.33 -12.25
C PHE A 347 22.69 -2.86 -12.33
N ASP A 348 23.81 -3.35 -12.85
CA ASP A 348 24.10 -4.78 -12.95
C ASP A 348 24.15 -5.46 -11.57
N PHE A 349 24.71 -4.76 -10.55
CA PHE A 349 24.72 -5.22 -9.17
C PHE A 349 23.30 -5.36 -8.61
N GLU A 350 22.51 -4.29 -8.72
CA GLU A 350 21.12 -4.27 -8.22
C GLU A 350 20.23 -5.28 -8.96
N LEU A 351 20.39 -5.39 -10.26
CA LEU A 351 19.69 -6.40 -11.06
C LEU A 351 20.06 -7.82 -10.63
N THR A 352 21.33 -8.09 -10.34
CA THR A 352 21.77 -9.39 -9.83
C THR A 352 21.13 -9.72 -8.50
N LYS A 353 21.09 -8.75 -7.58
CA LYS A 353 20.45 -8.89 -6.27
C LYS A 353 18.94 -9.19 -6.42
N ALA A 354 18.24 -8.45 -7.26
CA ALA A 354 16.82 -8.63 -7.49
C ALA A 354 16.51 -10.00 -8.13
N GLU A 355 17.32 -10.44 -9.09
CA GLU A 355 17.20 -11.78 -9.68
C GLU A 355 17.42 -12.89 -8.65
N LEU A 356 18.40 -12.75 -7.76
CA LEU A 356 18.67 -13.73 -6.69
C LEU A 356 17.50 -13.79 -5.70
N LEU A 357 16.98 -12.66 -5.26
CA LEU A 357 15.81 -12.61 -4.39
C LEU A 357 14.58 -13.22 -5.05
N HIS A 358 14.35 -12.92 -6.32
CA HIS A 358 13.24 -13.49 -7.08
C HIS A 358 13.36 -15.03 -7.22
N GLU A 359 14.54 -15.53 -7.58
CA GLU A 359 14.78 -16.95 -7.79
C GLU A 359 14.86 -17.74 -6.48
N ARG A 360 15.57 -17.19 -5.47
CA ARG A 360 15.95 -17.91 -4.25
C ARG A 360 15.00 -17.71 -3.08
N PHE A 361 14.20 -16.64 -3.13
CA PHE A 361 13.19 -16.38 -2.13
C PHE A 361 11.77 -16.46 -2.70
N THR A 362 11.36 -15.54 -3.57
CA THR A 362 9.96 -15.47 -4.03
C THR A 362 9.50 -16.77 -4.68
N THR A 363 10.32 -17.32 -5.58
CA THR A 363 9.99 -18.58 -6.25
C THR A 363 9.95 -19.76 -5.28
N VAL A 364 10.91 -19.83 -4.34
CA VAL A 364 10.94 -20.88 -3.32
C VAL A 364 9.72 -20.79 -2.41
N TYR A 365 9.40 -19.60 -1.93
CA TYR A 365 8.25 -19.35 -1.06
C TYR A 365 6.92 -19.70 -1.75
N THR A 366 6.69 -19.24 -2.95
CA THR A 366 5.45 -19.51 -3.68
C THR A 366 5.30 -21.01 -4.01
N GLN A 367 6.41 -21.68 -4.36
CA GLN A 367 6.39 -23.12 -4.59
C GLN A 367 6.13 -23.88 -3.28
N TRP A 368 6.76 -23.45 -2.19
CA TRP A 368 6.56 -24.07 -0.88
C TRP A 368 5.10 -23.94 -0.40
N CYS A 369 4.47 -22.77 -0.61
CA CYS A 369 3.04 -22.61 -0.32
C CYS A 369 2.17 -23.59 -1.10
N ARG A 370 2.45 -23.78 -2.40
CA ARG A 370 1.74 -24.76 -3.23
C ARG A 370 1.95 -26.19 -2.76
N ASP A 371 3.19 -26.55 -2.41
CA ASP A 371 3.53 -27.89 -1.89
C ASP A 371 2.74 -28.23 -0.63
N ASN A 372 2.44 -27.21 0.20
CA ASN A 372 1.67 -27.35 1.45
C ASN A 372 0.16 -27.09 1.27
N GLY A 373 -0.32 -26.81 0.06
CA GLY A 373 -1.73 -26.57 -0.24
C GLY A 373 -2.31 -25.30 0.37
N VAL A 374 -1.46 -24.32 0.68
CA VAL A 374 -1.82 -22.99 1.22
C VAL A 374 -1.48 -21.93 0.18
N LYS A 375 -2.25 -20.84 0.11
CA LYS A 375 -1.96 -19.74 -0.83
C LYS A 375 -0.78 -18.91 -0.36
N SER A 376 -0.02 -18.39 -1.33
CA SER A 376 1.02 -17.40 -1.10
C SER A 376 0.43 -16.00 -1.12
N ARG A 377 0.62 -15.23 -0.05
CA ARG A 377 0.26 -13.83 0.07
C ARG A 377 1.50 -13.06 0.55
N MET A 378 1.83 -11.95 -0.12
CA MET A 378 3.06 -11.21 0.20
C MET A 378 2.96 -9.77 -0.28
N GLN A 379 3.54 -8.87 0.48
CA GLN A 379 3.91 -7.53 0.05
C GLN A 379 5.23 -7.63 -0.72
N GLY A 380 5.12 -7.76 -2.04
CA GLY A 380 6.25 -8.06 -2.94
C GLY A 380 7.15 -6.86 -3.23
N TYR A 381 7.34 -5.96 -2.27
CA TYR A 381 8.15 -4.75 -2.38
C TYR A 381 9.11 -4.61 -1.19
N GLY A 382 10.04 -3.70 -1.31
CA GLY A 382 11.10 -3.48 -0.37
C GLY A 382 12.46 -3.44 -1.07
N ARG A 383 13.54 -3.61 -0.32
CA ARG A 383 14.89 -3.40 -0.82
C ARG A 383 15.38 -4.56 -1.69
N GLY A 384 15.44 -4.33 -2.99
CA GLY A 384 15.97 -5.30 -3.95
C GLY A 384 14.93 -6.17 -4.66
N PHE A 385 13.65 -5.88 -4.53
CA PHE A 385 12.59 -6.65 -5.18
C PHE A 385 12.12 -6.04 -6.49
N PHE A 386 11.80 -6.91 -7.44
CA PHE A 386 10.97 -6.56 -8.58
C PHE A 386 9.52 -6.48 -8.13
N LEU A 387 9.00 -5.29 -7.92
CA LEU A 387 7.65 -5.09 -7.39
C LEU A 387 6.57 -5.78 -8.23
N LEU A 388 6.61 -5.61 -9.55
CA LEU A 388 5.59 -6.15 -10.45
C LEU A 388 5.78 -7.65 -10.64
N GLU A 389 6.99 -8.11 -10.97
CA GLU A 389 7.30 -9.51 -11.25
C GLU A 389 7.13 -10.40 -10.02
N THR A 390 7.48 -9.90 -8.84
CA THR A 390 7.21 -10.61 -7.58
C THR A 390 5.73 -10.83 -7.40
N SER A 391 4.93 -9.79 -7.61
CA SER A 391 3.47 -9.84 -7.48
C SER A 391 2.81 -10.78 -8.50
N LEU A 392 3.41 -10.99 -9.69
CA LEU A 392 2.91 -11.97 -10.66
C LEU A 392 2.91 -13.40 -10.13
N LEU A 393 3.90 -13.77 -9.31
CA LEU A 393 4.05 -15.15 -8.82
C LEU A 393 3.07 -15.50 -7.69
N LEU A 394 2.60 -14.51 -6.96
CA LEU A 394 1.78 -14.70 -5.75
C LEU A 394 0.35 -15.11 -6.09
N ASP A 395 -0.25 -15.97 -5.27
CA ASP A 395 -1.67 -16.29 -5.38
C ASP A 395 -2.54 -15.11 -4.97
N ILE A 396 -2.12 -14.35 -3.96
CA ILE A 396 -2.74 -13.13 -3.46
C ILE A 396 -1.65 -12.05 -3.40
N PRO A 397 -1.46 -11.28 -4.46
CA PRO A 397 -0.57 -10.13 -4.41
C PRO A 397 -1.14 -9.05 -3.48
N GLU A 398 -0.27 -8.44 -2.67
CA GLU A 398 -0.66 -7.45 -1.68
C GLU A 398 0.12 -6.15 -1.82
N GLY A 399 -0.62 -5.04 -1.74
CA GLY A 399 -0.12 -3.68 -1.64
C GLY A 399 -0.21 -3.13 -0.23
N GLU A 400 -0.08 -1.81 -0.09
CA GLU A 400 -0.18 -1.11 1.19
C GLU A 400 -0.61 0.34 0.98
N SER A 401 -1.40 0.87 1.92
CA SER A 401 -1.72 2.29 2.02
C SER A 401 -1.54 2.81 3.45
N TRP A 402 -1.21 4.11 3.57
CA TRP A 402 -0.91 4.74 4.86
C TRP A 402 -1.86 5.87 5.20
N THR A 403 -2.16 6.06 6.47
CA THR A 403 -3.05 7.12 6.91
C THR A 403 -2.43 8.51 6.82
N THR A 404 -1.22 8.70 7.31
CA THR A 404 -0.88 10.08 7.71
C THR A 404 0.55 10.49 7.68
N ASN A 405 1.51 9.59 7.62
CA ASN A 405 2.90 10.01 7.76
C ASN A 405 3.38 10.94 6.65
N TRP A 406 2.82 10.73 5.50
CA TRP A 406 3.19 11.44 4.29
C TRP A 406 2.17 12.51 3.90
N LEU A 407 0.91 12.35 4.33
CA LEU A 407 -0.17 13.25 3.97
C LEU A 407 -0.22 14.52 4.82
N ARG A 408 0.52 14.64 5.92
CA ARG A 408 0.44 15.77 6.88
C ARG A 408 -0.98 16.24 7.19
N HIS A 409 -1.95 15.42 6.79
CA HIS A 409 -3.35 15.76 6.87
C HIS A 409 -3.80 15.82 8.32
N ARG A 410 -4.44 16.91 8.68
CA ARG A 410 -5.10 17.05 9.98
C ARG A 410 -6.56 16.66 9.81
N ILE A 411 -7.06 15.85 10.74
CA ILE A 411 -8.47 15.44 10.71
C ILE A 411 -9.34 16.67 10.71
N GLY A 412 -10.30 16.74 9.77
CA GLY A 412 -11.18 17.88 9.58
C GLY A 412 -10.60 19.05 8.78
N GLU A 413 -9.35 18.94 8.29
CA GLU A 413 -8.77 19.86 7.32
C GLU A 413 -8.83 19.23 5.92
N GLU A 414 -8.90 20.05 4.90
CA GLU A 414 -8.82 19.60 3.51
C GLU A 414 -7.41 19.08 3.20
N MET A 415 -7.35 18.04 2.39
CA MET A 415 -6.07 17.58 1.83
C MET A 415 -5.55 18.65 0.86
N GLY A 416 -4.43 19.27 1.22
CA GLY A 416 -3.72 20.17 0.33
C GLY A 416 -3.01 19.44 -0.81
N ASP A 417 -2.54 20.20 -1.81
CA ASP A 417 -1.81 19.65 -2.96
C ASP A 417 -0.57 18.86 -2.55
N GLU A 418 0.12 19.29 -1.51
CA GLU A 418 1.30 18.59 -0.97
C GLU A 418 0.93 17.26 -0.32
N ASP A 419 -0.17 17.23 0.43
CA ASP A 419 -0.66 16.00 1.06
C ASP A 419 -1.11 15.00 -0.01
N TYR A 420 -1.84 15.46 -1.00
CA TYR A 420 -2.29 14.65 -2.12
C TYR A 420 -1.11 14.09 -2.93
N ARG A 421 -0.08 14.90 -3.16
CA ARG A 421 1.15 14.49 -3.87
C ARG A 421 1.91 13.42 -3.10
N ARG A 422 2.05 13.56 -1.80
CA ARG A 422 2.77 12.60 -0.93
C ARG A 422 2.02 11.28 -0.77
N GLY A 423 0.70 11.30 -0.73
CA GLY A 423 -0.11 10.09 -0.66
C GLY A 423 -0.05 9.20 -1.90
N ARG A 424 0.36 9.74 -3.04
CA ARG A 424 0.45 8.99 -4.31
C ARG A 424 1.44 7.84 -4.31
N GLY A 425 2.50 7.91 -3.51
CA GLY A 425 3.45 6.81 -3.43
C GLY A 425 2.78 5.49 -3.08
N TYR A 426 1.80 5.51 -2.19
CA TYR A 426 1.08 4.31 -1.76
C TYR A 426 0.06 3.84 -2.79
N THR A 427 -0.70 4.73 -3.39
CA THR A 427 -1.59 4.36 -4.50
C THR A 427 -0.82 3.83 -5.70
N MET A 428 0.44 4.22 -5.85
CA MET A 428 1.30 3.69 -6.90
C MET A 428 1.73 2.25 -6.60
N ILE A 429 2.10 1.92 -5.36
CA ILE A 429 2.39 0.54 -4.95
C ILE A 429 1.18 -0.34 -5.22
N ASP A 430 0.01 0.05 -4.76
CA ASP A 430 -1.24 -0.67 -5.01
C ASP A 430 -1.51 -0.85 -6.50
N LYS A 431 -1.21 0.18 -7.31
CA LYS A 431 -1.39 0.12 -8.76
C LYS A 431 -0.41 -0.84 -9.45
N TYR A 432 0.84 -0.95 -8.98
CA TYR A 432 1.77 -1.97 -9.47
C TYR A 432 1.28 -3.38 -9.16
N VAL A 433 0.85 -3.60 -7.93
CA VAL A 433 0.35 -4.90 -7.45
C VAL A 433 -0.91 -5.31 -8.22
N SER A 434 -1.86 -4.38 -8.40
CA SER A 434 -3.08 -4.63 -9.17
C SER A 434 -2.78 -4.85 -10.66
N SER A 435 -1.81 -4.13 -11.23
CA SER A 435 -1.37 -4.35 -12.61
C SER A 435 -0.83 -5.77 -12.81
N ALA A 436 0.00 -6.27 -11.88
CA ALA A 436 0.47 -7.66 -11.91
C ALA A 436 -0.70 -8.66 -11.86
N ALA A 437 -1.67 -8.42 -11.01
CA ALA A 437 -2.87 -9.25 -10.93
C ALA A 437 -3.67 -9.23 -12.24
N HIS A 438 -3.86 -8.06 -12.84
CA HIS A 438 -4.56 -7.92 -14.13
C HIS A 438 -3.84 -8.67 -15.26
N LEU A 439 -2.51 -8.59 -15.32
CA LEU A 439 -1.68 -9.32 -16.29
C LEU A 439 -1.85 -10.85 -16.17
N GLN A 440 -2.17 -11.35 -14.98
CA GLN A 440 -2.43 -12.77 -14.71
C GLN A 440 -3.92 -13.15 -14.71
N GLY A 441 -4.83 -12.20 -14.90
CA GLY A 441 -6.27 -12.42 -14.79
C GLY A 441 -6.75 -12.75 -13.38
N LYS A 442 -6.03 -12.32 -12.35
CA LYS A 442 -6.40 -12.49 -10.94
C LYS A 442 -7.33 -11.35 -10.51
N ARG A 443 -8.37 -11.70 -9.76
CA ARG A 443 -9.36 -10.74 -9.23
C ARG A 443 -9.21 -10.46 -7.74
N LEU A 444 -8.51 -11.32 -7.01
CA LEU A 444 -8.23 -11.13 -5.59
C LEU A 444 -6.89 -10.42 -5.44
N VAL A 445 -6.94 -9.15 -5.09
CA VAL A 445 -5.80 -8.27 -4.84
C VAL A 445 -5.98 -7.65 -3.48
N SER A 446 -5.08 -7.93 -2.58
CA SER A 446 -5.14 -7.51 -1.19
C SER A 446 -4.32 -6.24 -0.97
N ALA A 447 -4.64 -5.48 0.05
CA ALA A 447 -3.76 -4.47 0.59
C ALA A 447 -3.86 -4.41 2.12
N GLU A 448 -2.73 -4.19 2.76
CA GLU A 448 -2.68 -3.64 4.09
C GLU A 448 -3.19 -2.20 4.01
N GLU A 449 -4.41 -1.97 4.50
CA GLU A 449 -5.03 -0.68 4.33
C GLU A 449 -4.88 0.20 5.57
N MET A 450 -4.49 1.45 5.28
CA MET A 450 -4.45 2.54 6.23
C MET A 450 -3.49 2.30 7.39
N THR A 451 -2.27 1.85 7.05
CA THR A 451 -1.15 1.74 8.00
C THR A 451 -1.00 3.02 8.81
N ASN A 452 -0.99 2.90 10.13
CA ASN A 452 -0.98 4.04 11.03
C ASN A 452 -0.01 3.85 12.19
N THR A 453 0.92 4.80 12.32
CA THR A 453 1.94 4.80 13.38
C THR A 453 1.99 6.12 14.16
N TYR A 454 1.11 7.10 13.85
CA TYR A 454 1.19 8.44 14.43
C TYR A 454 -0.13 8.97 14.99
N LYS A 455 -1.23 8.85 14.25
CA LYS A 455 -2.53 9.40 14.63
C LYS A 455 -3.48 8.31 15.12
N VAL A 456 -2.95 7.43 15.94
CA VAL A 456 -3.59 6.19 16.39
C VAL A 456 -4.98 6.41 16.98
N PHE A 457 -5.17 7.47 17.77
CA PHE A 457 -6.42 7.74 18.49
C PHE A 457 -7.30 8.82 17.85
N THR A 458 -6.91 9.33 16.69
CA THR A 458 -7.61 10.47 16.04
C THR A 458 -8.11 10.16 14.64
N THR A 459 -8.05 8.90 14.21
CA THR A 459 -8.51 8.46 12.89
C THR A 459 -10.01 8.17 12.94
N SER A 460 -10.77 8.77 12.03
CA SER A 460 -12.23 8.58 11.91
C SER A 460 -12.57 7.45 10.93
N LEU A 461 -13.79 6.91 11.03
CA LEU A 461 -14.29 5.93 10.05
C LEU A 461 -14.41 6.53 8.64
N GLU A 462 -14.78 7.82 8.52
CA GLU A 462 -14.82 8.54 7.25
C GLU A 462 -13.44 8.60 6.59
N PHE A 463 -12.40 8.87 7.35
CA PHE A 463 -11.03 8.91 6.84
C PHE A 463 -10.55 7.53 6.37
N LEU A 464 -10.83 6.48 7.16
CA LEU A 464 -10.53 5.10 6.79
C LEU A 464 -11.26 4.68 5.51
N LYS A 465 -12.55 5.05 5.38
CA LYS A 465 -13.34 4.80 4.17
C LYS A 465 -12.72 5.48 2.95
N ASN A 466 -12.36 6.74 3.07
CA ASN A 466 -11.77 7.49 1.96
C ASN A 466 -10.44 6.87 1.47
N GLY A 467 -9.59 6.44 2.41
CA GLY A 467 -8.37 5.71 2.07
C GLY A 467 -8.64 4.37 1.38
N SER A 468 -9.64 3.64 1.84
CA SER A 468 -10.07 2.38 1.23
C SER A 468 -10.66 2.57 -0.17
N ASP A 469 -11.35 3.68 -0.44
CA ASP A 469 -11.81 4.04 -1.79
C ASP A 469 -10.65 4.34 -2.74
N MET A 470 -9.61 5.00 -2.25
CA MET A 470 -8.38 5.25 -3.02
C MET A 470 -7.63 3.93 -3.33
N ALA A 471 -7.60 2.99 -2.39
CA ALA A 471 -7.07 1.65 -2.63
C ALA A 471 -7.90 0.91 -3.70
N ALA A 472 -9.24 0.95 -3.60
CA ALA A 472 -10.12 0.38 -4.62
C ALA A 472 -9.93 1.05 -6.00
N PHE A 473 -9.73 2.35 -6.06
CA PHE A 473 -9.38 3.07 -7.29
C PHE A 473 -8.05 2.57 -7.88
N SER A 474 -7.07 2.25 -7.06
CA SER A 474 -5.79 1.66 -7.48
C SER A 474 -5.90 0.18 -7.89
N GLY A 475 -7.06 -0.45 -7.73
CA GLY A 475 -7.35 -1.83 -8.13
C GLY A 475 -7.32 -2.86 -7.00
N ILE A 476 -7.28 -2.41 -5.75
CA ILE A 476 -7.38 -3.30 -4.57
C ILE A 476 -8.83 -3.79 -4.43
N THR A 477 -8.98 -5.09 -4.24
CA THR A 477 -10.29 -5.75 -4.13
C THR A 477 -10.56 -6.37 -2.77
N HIS A 478 -9.57 -6.41 -1.88
CA HIS A 478 -9.67 -6.99 -0.54
C HIS A 478 -8.83 -6.19 0.45
N SER A 479 -9.43 -5.81 1.57
CA SER A 479 -8.79 -5.01 2.61
C SER A 479 -8.33 -5.88 3.77
N VAL A 480 -7.12 -5.61 4.25
CA VAL A 480 -6.61 -6.08 5.54
C VAL A 480 -6.31 -4.85 6.38
N TRP A 481 -7.16 -4.56 7.37
CA TRP A 481 -6.97 -3.38 8.20
C TRP A 481 -5.69 -3.47 9.01
N HIS A 482 -4.92 -2.40 9.04
CA HIS A 482 -3.71 -2.25 9.85
C HIS A 482 -4.05 -1.55 11.18
N GLY A 483 -4.21 -2.18 12.34
CA GLY A 483 -4.56 -3.58 12.55
C GLY A 483 -5.12 -3.67 13.95
N PHE A 484 -5.64 -4.81 14.35
CA PHE A 484 -6.17 -5.08 15.68
C PHE A 484 -5.06 -5.58 16.61
N ASN A 485 -4.92 -4.96 17.79
CA ASN A 485 -3.94 -5.35 18.78
C ASN A 485 -4.58 -6.28 19.80
N TYR A 486 -4.01 -7.47 20.03
CA TYR A 486 -4.35 -8.25 21.20
C TYR A 486 -4.14 -7.39 22.45
N SER A 487 -5.18 -7.27 23.25
CA SER A 487 -5.16 -6.49 24.49
C SER A 487 -6.16 -7.07 25.51
N PRO A 488 -5.69 -7.72 26.59
CA PRO A 488 -6.59 -8.32 27.58
C PRO A 488 -7.42 -7.24 28.28
N GLN A 489 -8.60 -7.63 28.78
CA GLN A 489 -9.56 -6.69 29.39
C GLN A 489 -9.03 -5.96 30.62
N ASP A 490 -8.08 -6.55 31.34
CA ASP A 490 -7.43 -5.95 32.51
C ASP A 490 -6.22 -5.06 32.15
N ALA A 491 -5.88 -4.92 30.85
CA ALA A 491 -4.84 -4.00 30.41
C ALA A 491 -5.19 -2.57 30.81
N PRO A 492 -4.21 -1.78 31.26
CA PRO A 492 -4.43 -0.37 31.58
C PRO A 492 -5.03 0.40 30.41
N TYR A 493 -6.11 1.18 30.64
CA TYR A 493 -6.74 1.98 29.58
C TYR A 493 -5.72 2.86 28.87
N PRO A 494 -5.73 2.99 27.52
CA PRO A 494 -6.75 2.47 26.59
C PRO A 494 -6.58 0.99 26.18
N GLY A 495 -5.57 0.29 26.62
CA GLY A 495 -5.19 -1.06 26.26
C GLY A 495 -3.80 -1.11 25.62
N TRP A 496 -3.38 -2.29 25.19
CA TRP A 496 -2.11 -2.47 24.49
C TRP A 496 -2.24 -2.04 23.03
N VAL A 497 -1.27 -1.28 22.53
CA VAL A 497 -1.27 -0.84 21.15
C VAL A 497 0.15 -0.68 20.64
N GLN A 498 0.49 -1.43 19.59
CA GLN A 498 1.76 -1.30 18.87
C GLN A 498 1.61 -0.33 17.71
N TYR A 499 0.61 -0.56 16.84
CA TYR A 499 0.30 0.20 15.64
C TYR A 499 -1.21 0.22 15.39
N GLY A 500 -1.62 0.89 14.32
CA GLY A 500 -2.97 0.88 13.82
C GLY A 500 -3.78 2.10 14.23
N SER A 501 -5.00 2.19 13.73
CA SER A 501 -5.96 3.25 14.04
C SER A 501 -6.80 2.94 15.28
N PHE A 502 -6.22 2.23 16.22
CA PHE A 502 -6.80 1.77 17.46
C PHE A 502 -8.14 1.04 17.23
N TYR A 503 -8.09 0.00 16.42
CA TYR A 503 -9.21 -0.95 16.28
C TYR A 503 -9.32 -1.75 17.56
N ASN A 504 -10.20 -1.31 18.47
CA ASN A 504 -10.41 -1.87 19.79
C ASN A 504 -11.77 -1.43 20.31
N GLU A 505 -12.43 -2.25 21.17
CA GLU A 505 -13.71 -1.94 21.77
C GLU A 505 -13.70 -0.68 22.64
N ASN A 506 -12.55 -0.27 23.15
CA ASN A 506 -12.38 0.98 23.88
C ASN A 506 -12.39 2.22 22.99
N ASN A 507 -12.31 2.07 21.67
CA ASN A 507 -12.46 3.18 20.75
C ASN A 507 -13.93 3.63 20.69
N THR A 508 -14.15 4.92 20.72
CA THR A 508 -15.50 5.49 20.75
C THR A 508 -16.36 5.10 19.55
N TRP A 509 -15.75 4.93 18.36
CA TRP A 509 -16.45 4.53 17.14
C TRP A 509 -16.58 3.01 16.96
N TRP A 510 -16.07 2.18 17.87
CA TRP A 510 -16.16 0.72 17.73
C TRP A 510 -17.59 0.19 17.48
N PRO A 511 -18.65 0.68 18.15
CA PRO A 511 -20.01 0.24 17.89
C PRO A 511 -20.50 0.48 16.46
N TYR A 512 -19.84 1.36 15.71
CA TYR A 512 -20.16 1.71 14.32
C TYR A 512 -19.19 1.11 13.31
N PHE A 513 -18.14 0.44 13.76
CA PHE A 513 -17.10 -0.12 12.87
C PHE A 513 -17.67 -1.08 11.83
N ARG A 514 -18.74 -1.79 12.19
CA ARG A 514 -19.47 -2.65 11.27
C ARG A 514 -19.99 -1.92 10.03
N LEU A 515 -20.33 -0.64 10.11
CA LEU A 515 -20.79 0.16 8.97
C LEU A 515 -19.73 0.27 7.87
N LEU A 516 -18.49 0.52 8.28
CA LEU A 516 -17.34 0.55 7.37
C LEU A 516 -17.05 -0.86 6.80
N ASN A 517 -17.10 -1.89 7.63
CA ASN A 517 -16.82 -3.26 7.21
C ASN A 517 -17.90 -3.81 6.28
N ASP A 518 -19.18 -3.51 6.49
CA ASP A 518 -20.26 -3.86 5.58
C ASP A 518 -20.13 -3.10 4.26
N TYR A 519 -19.79 -1.80 4.29
CA TYR A 519 -19.49 -0.99 3.10
C TYR A 519 -18.39 -1.64 2.28
N ARG A 520 -17.26 -1.95 2.91
CA ARG A 520 -16.10 -2.54 2.21
C ARG A 520 -16.39 -3.95 1.68
N ALA A 521 -17.12 -4.76 2.43
CA ALA A 521 -17.54 -6.09 2.00
C ALA A 521 -18.41 -6.03 0.73
N ARG A 522 -19.32 -5.06 0.63
CA ARG A 522 -20.14 -4.82 -0.57
C ARG A 522 -19.27 -4.44 -1.76
N MET A 523 -18.33 -3.52 -1.58
CA MET A 523 -17.37 -3.17 -2.63
C MET A 523 -16.57 -4.39 -3.07
N SER A 524 -15.99 -5.13 -2.13
CA SER A 524 -15.19 -6.34 -2.39
C SER A 524 -15.99 -7.41 -3.14
N SER A 525 -17.29 -7.57 -2.81
CA SER A 525 -18.16 -8.56 -3.45
C SER A 525 -18.40 -8.27 -4.94
N VAL A 526 -18.33 -7.00 -5.35
CA VAL A 526 -18.35 -6.64 -6.77
C VAL A 526 -16.96 -6.81 -7.36
N LEU A 527 -15.94 -6.15 -6.79
CA LEU A 527 -14.62 -6.03 -7.38
C LEU A 527 -13.90 -7.38 -7.56
N GLN A 528 -14.17 -8.37 -6.71
CA GLN A 528 -13.61 -9.73 -6.83
C GLN A 528 -14.35 -10.61 -7.86
N ASN A 529 -15.45 -10.13 -8.45
CA ASN A 529 -16.22 -10.87 -9.44
C ASN A 529 -16.24 -10.23 -10.84
N VAL A 530 -15.47 -9.17 -11.03
CA VAL A 530 -15.36 -8.44 -12.30
C VAL A 530 -13.92 -8.16 -12.66
N ASP A 531 -13.63 -7.93 -13.94
CA ASP A 531 -12.29 -7.61 -14.44
C ASP A 531 -12.15 -6.11 -14.69
N MET A 532 -11.13 -5.47 -14.12
CA MET A 532 -10.83 -4.07 -14.41
C MET A 532 -10.43 -3.92 -15.88
N TYR A 533 -11.08 -2.99 -16.58
CA TYR A 533 -10.76 -2.64 -17.96
C TYR A 533 -9.53 -1.75 -17.99
N THR A 534 -8.52 -2.17 -18.75
CA THR A 534 -7.29 -1.40 -19.01
C THR A 534 -6.83 -1.69 -20.43
N ASP A 535 -6.50 -0.67 -21.20
CA ASP A 535 -6.08 -0.74 -22.60
C ASP A 535 -4.88 0.16 -22.92
N ILE A 536 -4.37 0.84 -21.90
CA ILE A 536 -3.15 1.64 -21.90
C ILE A 536 -2.16 1.01 -20.92
N CYS A 537 -0.88 1.04 -21.24
CA CYS A 537 0.15 0.67 -20.28
C CYS A 537 1.21 1.78 -20.11
N ILE A 538 1.93 1.71 -19.00
CA ILE A 538 2.96 2.66 -18.61
C ILE A 538 4.22 1.87 -18.27
N LEU A 539 5.35 2.19 -18.92
CA LEU A 539 6.68 1.70 -18.54
C LEU A 539 7.38 2.79 -17.73
N PRO A 540 7.51 2.64 -16.41
CA PRO A 540 8.22 3.62 -15.60
C PRO A 540 9.73 3.51 -15.74
N ALA A 541 10.46 4.60 -15.44
CA ALA A 541 11.93 4.67 -15.52
C ALA A 541 12.63 3.98 -14.33
N ASN A 542 12.15 2.84 -13.87
CA ASN A 542 12.66 2.16 -12.68
C ASN A 542 14.13 1.78 -12.83
N TYR A 543 14.56 1.35 -14.02
CA TYR A 543 15.94 0.94 -14.25
C TYR A 543 16.91 2.12 -14.26
N ASP A 544 16.50 3.28 -14.77
CA ASP A 544 17.28 4.50 -14.67
C ASP A 544 17.49 4.90 -13.22
N MET A 545 16.44 4.81 -12.38
CA MET A 545 16.54 5.07 -10.95
C MET A 545 17.48 4.09 -10.23
N TRP A 546 17.46 2.81 -10.59
CA TRP A 546 18.38 1.82 -10.02
C TRP A 546 19.85 2.14 -10.35
N ALA A 547 20.11 2.61 -11.57
CA ALA A 547 21.46 3.01 -11.97
C ALA A 547 21.97 4.23 -11.21
N GLU A 548 21.11 5.19 -10.90
CA GLU A 548 21.46 6.43 -10.21
C GLU A 548 21.54 6.25 -8.69
N MET A 549 20.54 5.64 -8.09
CA MET A 549 20.28 5.64 -6.65
C MET A 549 20.27 4.25 -6.02
N GLY A 550 20.49 3.19 -6.80
CA GLY A 550 20.30 1.82 -6.35
C GLY A 550 18.83 1.43 -6.21
N VAL A 551 18.59 0.18 -5.86
CA VAL A 551 17.27 -0.29 -5.54
C VAL A 551 16.85 0.29 -4.21
N GLN A 552 15.75 0.90 -4.22
CA GLN A 552 15.00 1.57 -3.17
C GLN A 552 15.48 1.32 -1.74
N THR A 553 15.86 2.38 -1.10
CA THR A 553 16.38 2.40 0.26
C THR A 553 15.27 2.44 1.31
N GLU A 554 14.04 2.65 0.87
CA GLU A 554 12.85 2.57 1.70
C GLU A 554 11.90 1.53 1.10
N PRO A 555 11.07 0.87 1.92
CA PRO A 555 10.08 -0.09 1.42
C PRO A 555 9.12 0.56 0.41
N PHE A 556 9.05 1.90 0.43
CA PHE A 556 8.13 2.68 -0.38
C PHE A 556 8.88 3.51 -1.43
N PRO A 557 8.49 3.42 -2.69
CA PRO A 557 9.16 4.15 -3.77
C PRO A 557 8.92 5.68 -3.77
N VAL A 558 8.34 6.24 -2.72
CA VAL A 558 7.87 7.63 -2.66
C VAL A 558 8.97 8.65 -2.90
N LYS A 559 10.17 8.42 -2.37
CA LYS A 559 11.29 9.35 -2.56
C LYS A 559 11.98 9.20 -3.91
N LEU A 560 11.84 8.03 -4.53
CA LEU A 560 12.60 7.63 -5.70
C LEU A 560 11.77 7.65 -6.97
N ASN A 561 10.46 7.86 -6.86
CA ASN A 561 9.60 7.90 -8.04
C ASN A 561 9.56 9.27 -8.67
N VAL A 562 9.62 9.24 -9.98
CA VAL A 562 9.27 10.39 -10.78
C VAL A 562 7.77 10.67 -10.58
N PRO A 563 7.39 11.86 -10.07
CA PRO A 563 6.01 12.15 -9.67
C PRO A 563 4.97 11.88 -10.74
N TYR A 564 5.32 12.13 -12.00
CA TYR A 564 4.42 11.98 -13.15
C TYR A 564 4.10 10.51 -13.49
N THR A 565 4.87 9.53 -13.02
CA THR A 565 4.53 8.12 -13.24
C THR A 565 3.16 7.79 -12.66
N SER A 566 2.90 8.20 -11.41
CA SER A 566 1.58 8.01 -10.79
C SER A 566 0.51 8.92 -11.39
N LEU A 567 0.85 10.14 -11.77
CA LEU A 567 -0.10 11.12 -12.30
C LEU A 567 -0.68 10.72 -13.65
N ILE A 568 0.10 10.02 -14.49
CA ILE A 568 -0.37 9.60 -15.82
C ILE A 568 -1.50 8.58 -15.69
N TRP A 569 -1.34 7.49 -14.89
CA TRP A 569 -2.41 6.50 -14.78
C TRP A 569 -3.65 7.09 -14.12
N GLU A 570 -3.49 7.96 -13.13
CA GLU A 570 -4.62 8.64 -12.51
C GLU A 570 -5.38 9.50 -13.52
N ALA A 571 -4.67 10.28 -14.35
CA ALA A 571 -5.29 11.09 -15.39
C ALA A 571 -6.06 10.23 -16.41
N VAL A 572 -5.47 9.11 -16.86
CA VAL A 572 -6.13 8.13 -17.74
C VAL A 572 -7.45 7.67 -17.15
N HIS A 573 -7.45 7.21 -15.89
CA HIS A 573 -8.67 6.69 -15.23
C HIS A 573 -9.69 7.79 -14.99
N LYS A 574 -9.28 8.95 -14.48
CA LYS A 574 -10.19 10.08 -14.22
C LYS A 574 -10.84 10.63 -15.47
N CYS A 575 -10.21 10.47 -16.63
CA CYS A 575 -10.76 10.84 -17.94
C CYS A 575 -11.58 9.72 -18.63
N GLY A 576 -11.84 8.60 -17.94
CA GLY A 576 -12.69 7.52 -18.42
C GLY A 576 -11.98 6.37 -19.16
N GLY A 577 -10.64 6.33 -19.12
CA GLY A 577 -9.81 5.22 -19.61
C GLY A 577 -9.43 4.23 -18.51
N GLY A 578 -8.43 3.38 -18.80
CA GLY A 578 -7.83 2.47 -17.84
C GLY A 578 -6.40 2.12 -18.20
N ALA A 579 -5.50 2.12 -17.23
CA ALA A 579 -4.08 1.87 -17.43
C ALA A 579 -3.51 0.86 -16.44
N ASP A 580 -2.46 0.15 -16.85
CA ASP A 580 -1.63 -0.72 -16.01
C ASP A 580 -0.15 -0.37 -16.16
N TYR A 581 0.66 -0.72 -15.15
CA TYR A 581 2.10 -0.70 -15.27
C TYR A 581 2.61 -1.97 -15.97
N VAL A 582 3.69 -1.80 -16.71
CA VAL A 582 4.50 -2.88 -17.29
C VAL A 582 5.98 -2.59 -17.04
N THR A 583 6.83 -3.60 -17.24
CA THR A 583 8.29 -3.49 -17.14
C THR A 583 8.94 -4.00 -18.41
N ASP A 584 10.25 -3.78 -18.57
CA ASP A 584 11.03 -4.36 -19.69
C ASP A 584 10.86 -5.88 -19.76
N ILE A 585 10.81 -6.56 -18.63
CA ILE A 585 10.63 -8.03 -18.58
C ILE A 585 9.27 -8.41 -19.15
N ILE A 586 8.22 -7.72 -18.75
CA ILE A 586 6.87 -7.95 -19.29
C ILE A 586 6.81 -7.63 -20.79
N LEU A 587 7.43 -6.53 -21.22
CA LEU A 587 7.46 -6.17 -22.63
C LEU A 587 8.18 -7.24 -23.46
N ASN A 588 9.29 -7.80 -22.96
CA ASN A 588 10.02 -8.87 -23.64
C ASN A 588 9.15 -10.12 -23.89
N ASP A 589 8.27 -10.42 -22.93
CA ASP A 589 7.37 -11.57 -23.00
C ASP A 589 6.05 -11.28 -23.75
N CYS A 590 5.76 -10.00 -24.08
CA CYS A 590 4.58 -9.65 -24.84
C CYS A 590 4.60 -10.21 -26.25
N GLU A 591 3.44 -10.66 -26.73
CA GLU A 591 3.19 -10.78 -28.18
C GLU A 591 2.65 -9.46 -28.72
N VAL A 592 3.06 -9.10 -29.93
CA VAL A 592 2.49 -7.96 -30.64
C VAL A 592 1.49 -8.42 -31.69
N ARG A 593 0.23 -8.03 -31.52
CA ARG A 593 -0.85 -8.39 -32.44
C ARG A 593 -1.71 -7.17 -32.79
N LYS A 594 -1.79 -6.83 -34.08
CA LYS A 594 -2.62 -5.72 -34.58
C LYS A 594 -2.35 -4.40 -33.85
N GLY A 595 -1.06 -4.08 -33.64
CA GLY A 595 -0.66 -2.87 -32.94
C GLY A 595 -0.92 -2.86 -31.43
N LYS A 596 -1.11 -4.02 -30.82
CA LYS A 596 -1.29 -4.16 -29.38
C LYS A 596 -0.24 -5.06 -28.75
N LEU A 597 0.25 -4.65 -27.60
CA LEU A 597 1.03 -5.48 -26.68
C LEU A 597 0.08 -6.42 -25.96
N CYS A 598 0.27 -7.72 -26.09
CA CYS A 598 -0.58 -8.76 -25.51
C CYS A 598 0.20 -9.55 -24.46
N TYR A 599 -0.32 -9.57 -23.22
CA TYR A 599 0.22 -10.37 -22.12
C TYR A 599 -0.93 -10.95 -21.30
N GLY A 600 -0.96 -12.28 -21.16
CA GLY A 600 -2.10 -12.95 -20.52
C GLY A 600 -3.44 -12.50 -21.12
N PRO A 601 -4.42 -12.08 -20.32
CA PRO A 601 -5.71 -11.60 -20.81
C PRO A 601 -5.69 -10.14 -21.29
N LYS A 602 -4.59 -9.41 -21.10
CA LYS A 602 -4.50 -7.96 -21.37
C LYS A 602 -3.99 -7.64 -22.77
N GLN A 603 -4.45 -6.51 -23.31
CA GLN A 603 -4.08 -6.02 -24.63
C GLN A 603 -4.00 -4.49 -24.59
N TYR A 604 -2.81 -3.92 -24.76
CA TYR A 604 -2.57 -2.49 -24.69
C TYR A 604 -2.26 -1.92 -26.07
N GLY A 605 -3.06 -0.97 -26.55
CA GLY A 605 -2.86 -0.29 -27.83
C GLY A 605 -2.06 1.00 -27.73
N VAL A 606 -1.78 1.44 -26.51
CA VAL A 606 -1.03 2.67 -26.20
C VAL A 606 -0.08 2.39 -25.04
N ILE A 607 1.14 2.91 -25.15
CA ILE A 607 2.12 2.90 -24.06
C ILE A 607 2.71 4.28 -23.83
N PHE A 608 2.87 4.63 -22.53
CA PHE A 608 3.60 5.80 -22.07
C PHE A 608 4.94 5.42 -21.46
N LEU A 609 5.99 6.17 -21.79
CA LEU A 609 7.36 6.02 -21.32
C LEU A 609 7.79 7.31 -20.59
N PRO A 610 7.36 7.54 -19.32
CA PRO A 610 7.72 8.77 -18.60
C PRO A 610 9.19 8.75 -18.19
N GLU A 611 10.00 9.68 -18.72
CA GLU A 611 11.44 9.87 -18.44
C GLU A 611 12.31 8.62 -18.62
N VAL A 612 11.87 7.69 -19.43
CA VAL A 612 12.62 6.46 -19.72
C VAL A 612 13.79 6.81 -20.64
N LYS A 613 14.99 6.90 -20.08
CA LYS A 613 16.25 7.09 -20.80
C LYS A 613 16.84 5.77 -21.26
N SER A 614 16.63 4.74 -20.44
CA SER A 614 17.22 3.43 -20.64
C SER A 614 16.15 2.36 -20.83
N ILE A 615 16.32 1.55 -21.88
CA ILE A 615 15.42 0.44 -22.21
C ILE A 615 16.22 -0.72 -22.80
N SER A 616 15.77 -1.96 -22.63
CA SER A 616 16.42 -3.10 -23.26
C SER A 616 16.15 -3.11 -24.78
N PRO A 617 17.10 -3.58 -25.61
CA PRO A 617 16.88 -3.73 -27.06
C PRO A 617 15.66 -4.62 -27.37
N GLU A 618 15.44 -5.66 -26.58
CA GLU A 618 14.33 -6.58 -26.74
C GLU A 618 12.98 -5.87 -26.49
N ALA A 619 12.84 -5.12 -25.39
CA ALA A 619 11.63 -4.35 -25.08
C ALA A 619 11.38 -3.25 -26.14
N LEU A 620 12.42 -2.52 -26.53
CA LEU A 620 12.29 -1.50 -27.60
C LEU A 620 11.89 -2.14 -28.94
N GLY A 621 12.38 -3.34 -29.24
CA GLY A 621 11.95 -4.10 -30.41
C GLY A 621 10.46 -4.37 -30.45
N LYS A 622 9.86 -4.69 -29.30
CA LYS A 622 8.39 -4.86 -29.18
C LYS A 622 7.64 -3.55 -29.44
N LEU A 623 8.20 -2.43 -28.98
CA LEU A 623 7.60 -1.10 -29.23
C LEU A 623 7.68 -0.70 -30.70
N VAL A 624 8.81 -0.98 -31.37
CA VAL A 624 8.95 -0.78 -32.83
C VAL A 624 7.92 -1.63 -33.58
N GLU A 625 7.80 -2.90 -33.23
CA GLU A 625 6.83 -3.82 -33.84
C GLU A 625 5.38 -3.33 -33.62
N MET A 626 5.05 -2.92 -32.38
CA MET A 626 3.75 -2.35 -32.02
C MET A 626 3.43 -1.12 -32.88
N ALA A 627 4.36 -0.17 -32.96
CA ALA A 627 4.18 1.07 -33.69
C ALA A 627 4.04 0.84 -35.22
N ARG A 628 4.79 -0.09 -35.80
CA ARG A 628 4.64 -0.51 -37.20
C ARG A 628 3.24 -1.07 -37.54
N GLN A 629 2.61 -1.68 -36.54
CA GLN A 629 1.25 -2.23 -36.67
C GLN A 629 0.15 -1.23 -36.28
N GLY A 630 0.50 0.05 -36.01
CA GLY A 630 -0.45 1.14 -35.74
C GLY A 630 -0.72 1.40 -34.24
N GLY A 631 -0.04 0.69 -33.33
CA GLY A 631 -0.07 1.03 -31.90
C GLY A 631 0.68 2.33 -31.62
N LYS A 632 0.36 3.01 -30.53
CA LYS A 632 0.91 4.33 -30.20
C LYS A 632 1.89 4.26 -29.04
N VAL A 633 3.06 4.91 -29.25
CA VAL A 633 4.12 4.99 -28.24
C VAL A 633 4.36 6.46 -27.90
N PHE A 634 4.22 6.84 -26.65
CA PHE A 634 4.45 8.19 -26.15
C PHE A 634 5.62 8.18 -25.16
N SER A 635 6.71 8.86 -25.50
CA SER A 635 7.75 9.21 -24.52
C SER A 635 7.42 10.58 -23.91
N VAL A 636 7.51 10.69 -22.60
CA VAL A 636 7.22 11.92 -21.86
C VAL A 636 8.51 12.42 -21.22
N GLY A 637 8.93 13.64 -21.54
CA GLY A 637 10.17 14.26 -21.08
C GLY A 637 11.39 13.95 -21.97
N CYS A 638 11.63 12.69 -22.32
CA CYS A 638 12.75 12.30 -23.17
C CYS A 638 12.45 11.00 -23.94
N ALA A 639 13.11 10.81 -25.06
CA ALA A 639 13.14 9.50 -25.74
C ALA A 639 14.21 8.60 -25.14
N PRO A 640 14.05 7.27 -25.20
CA PRO A 640 15.11 6.34 -24.84
C PRO A 640 16.38 6.58 -25.69
N SER A 641 17.55 6.51 -25.08
CA SER A 641 18.82 6.83 -25.74
C SER A 641 19.92 5.80 -25.50
N LYS A 642 19.75 4.93 -24.49
CA LYS A 642 20.73 3.95 -24.09
C LYS A 642 20.08 2.67 -23.53
N CYS A 643 20.86 1.62 -23.35
CA CYS A 643 20.46 0.50 -22.51
C CYS A 643 21.33 0.43 -21.26
N LEU A 644 20.83 -0.21 -20.21
CA LEU A 644 21.58 -0.39 -18.96
C LEU A 644 22.46 -1.64 -18.98
N GLY A 645 23.38 -1.72 -17.99
CA GLY A 645 24.41 -2.73 -17.89
C GLY A 645 25.73 -2.31 -18.52
N PHE A 646 26.83 -2.84 -17.96
CA PHE A 646 28.18 -2.39 -18.32
C PHE A 646 28.76 -3.11 -19.55
N LYS A 647 28.51 -4.41 -19.68
CA LYS A 647 29.12 -5.19 -20.75
C LYS A 647 28.63 -4.77 -22.15
N ASP A 648 29.57 -4.47 -23.04
CA ASP A 648 29.32 -4.10 -24.44
C ASP A 648 28.34 -2.90 -24.61
N TYR A 649 28.34 -1.97 -23.63
CA TYR A 649 27.33 -0.89 -23.57
C TYR A 649 27.34 0.03 -24.79
N GLU A 650 28.51 0.37 -25.31
CA GLU A 650 28.61 1.24 -26.50
C GLU A 650 27.89 0.64 -27.72
N LYS A 651 28.07 -0.65 -27.94
CA LYS A 651 27.40 -1.36 -29.04
C LYS A 651 25.87 -1.43 -28.81
N ARG A 652 25.45 -1.65 -27.58
CA ARG A 652 24.03 -1.73 -27.23
C ARG A 652 23.36 -0.34 -27.30
N ASP A 653 24.04 0.71 -26.89
CA ASP A 653 23.55 2.08 -27.02
C ASP A 653 23.40 2.48 -28.49
N ALA A 654 24.37 2.12 -29.32
CA ALA A 654 24.26 2.34 -30.79
C ALA A 654 23.05 1.56 -31.38
N GLN A 655 22.77 0.39 -30.87
CA GLN A 655 21.57 -0.39 -31.26
C GLN A 655 20.29 0.34 -30.84
N ILE A 656 20.19 0.81 -29.59
CA ILE A 656 19.04 1.60 -29.13
C ILE A 656 18.83 2.83 -30.01
N ALA A 657 19.90 3.59 -30.29
CA ALA A 657 19.81 4.78 -31.12
C ALA A 657 19.28 4.47 -32.53
N ALA A 658 19.70 3.34 -33.11
CA ALA A 658 19.19 2.89 -34.41
C ALA A 658 17.71 2.50 -34.33
N MET A 659 17.30 1.78 -33.31
CA MET A 659 15.92 1.36 -33.11
C MET A 659 14.96 2.51 -32.81
N VAL A 660 15.42 3.54 -32.09
CA VAL A 660 14.62 4.76 -31.86
C VAL A 660 14.35 5.48 -33.18
N LYS A 661 15.35 5.61 -34.07
CA LYS A 661 15.13 6.16 -35.43
C LYS A 661 14.12 5.35 -36.24
N GLU A 662 14.17 4.04 -36.09
CA GLU A 662 13.20 3.14 -36.71
C GLU A 662 11.78 3.35 -36.12
N LEU A 663 11.67 3.53 -34.82
CA LEU A 663 10.42 3.84 -34.12
C LEU A 663 9.86 5.19 -34.60
N GLU A 664 10.69 6.22 -34.70
CA GLU A 664 10.33 7.55 -35.24
C GLU A 664 9.78 7.44 -36.67
N ALA A 665 10.42 6.62 -37.52
CA ALA A 665 9.99 6.43 -38.90
C ALA A 665 8.62 5.78 -39.05
N THR A 666 8.06 5.19 -38.01
CA THR A 666 6.71 4.58 -38.03
C THR A 666 5.58 5.64 -38.06
N GLY A 667 5.83 6.86 -37.62
CA GLY A 667 4.81 7.91 -37.43
C GLY A 667 3.85 7.68 -36.25
N ASN A 668 4.08 6.64 -35.44
CA ASN A 668 3.27 6.29 -34.28
C ASN A 668 4.05 6.46 -32.96
N PHE A 669 5.18 7.11 -32.99
CA PHE A 669 5.98 7.51 -31.84
C PHE A 669 5.96 9.02 -31.67
N VAL A 670 5.72 9.48 -30.46
CA VAL A 670 5.62 10.90 -30.13
C VAL A 670 6.42 11.18 -28.86
N VAL A 671 7.29 12.17 -28.91
CA VAL A 671 7.97 12.68 -27.72
C VAL A 671 7.21 13.91 -27.24
N LEU A 672 6.78 13.88 -25.99
CA LEU A 672 5.99 14.89 -25.32
C LEU A 672 6.85 15.60 -24.26
N GLU A 673 6.58 16.87 -24.03
CA GLU A 673 7.13 17.57 -22.87
C GLU A 673 6.41 17.13 -21.59
N ASN A 674 7.11 17.21 -20.45
CA ASN A 674 6.49 17.00 -19.16
C ASN A 674 5.46 18.08 -18.88
N PRO A 675 4.23 17.75 -18.51
CA PRO A 675 3.26 18.74 -18.06
C PRO A 675 3.72 19.41 -16.77
N ALA A 676 3.28 20.63 -16.55
CA ALA A 676 3.48 21.32 -15.28
C ALA A 676 2.78 20.57 -14.13
N ASP A 677 3.30 20.69 -12.93
CA ASP A 677 2.66 20.17 -11.72
C ASP A 677 1.21 20.67 -11.62
N GLY A 678 0.27 19.76 -11.41
CA GLY A 678 -1.16 20.05 -11.34
C GLY A 678 -1.92 20.08 -12.67
N ALA A 679 -1.22 20.11 -13.83
CA ALA A 679 -1.86 20.20 -15.16
C ALA A 679 -2.07 18.83 -15.85
N TYR A 680 -1.86 17.71 -15.16
CA TYR A 680 -1.90 16.38 -15.79
C TYR A 680 -3.27 15.98 -16.35
N LEU A 681 -4.36 16.39 -15.74
CA LEU A 681 -5.70 16.10 -16.24
C LEU A 681 -5.96 16.81 -17.56
N GLU A 682 -5.70 18.11 -17.64
CA GLU A 682 -5.88 18.91 -18.83
C GLU A 682 -4.95 18.42 -19.95
N TRP A 683 -3.68 18.19 -19.62
CA TRP A 683 -2.70 17.62 -20.55
C TRP A 683 -3.19 16.29 -21.16
N TYR A 684 -3.73 15.38 -20.32
CA TYR A 684 -4.21 14.10 -20.83
C TYR A 684 -5.49 14.26 -21.68
N GLN A 685 -6.39 15.17 -21.32
CA GLN A 685 -7.57 15.51 -22.15
C GLN A 685 -7.16 16.03 -23.52
N ASP A 686 -6.16 16.88 -23.61
CA ASP A 686 -5.61 17.37 -24.88
C ASP A 686 -5.03 16.24 -25.72
N LEU A 687 -4.28 15.32 -25.10
CA LEU A 687 -3.76 14.13 -25.78
C LEU A 687 -4.89 13.21 -26.27
N MET A 688 -5.91 13.00 -25.46
CA MET A 688 -7.09 12.20 -25.88
C MET A 688 -7.73 12.79 -27.14
N ALA A 689 -7.92 14.11 -27.17
CA ALA A 689 -8.52 14.80 -28.32
C ALA A 689 -7.62 14.74 -29.56
N GLN A 690 -6.32 15.06 -29.40
CA GLN A 690 -5.35 15.14 -30.49
C GLN A 690 -5.06 13.76 -31.10
N TYR A 691 -4.83 12.74 -30.30
CA TYR A 691 -4.39 11.42 -30.76
C TYR A 691 -5.50 10.36 -30.76
N LYS A 692 -6.73 10.74 -30.38
CA LYS A 692 -7.90 9.83 -30.26
C LYS A 692 -7.58 8.63 -29.39
N LEU A 693 -7.05 8.90 -28.19
CA LEU A 693 -6.67 7.86 -27.26
C LEU A 693 -7.91 7.05 -26.80
N PRO A 694 -7.75 5.75 -26.53
CA PRO A 694 -8.85 4.93 -26.12
C PRO A 694 -9.39 5.35 -24.76
N HIS A 695 -10.70 5.41 -24.65
CA HIS A 695 -11.45 5.64 -23.42
C HIS A 695 -12.80 4.92 -23.48
N ALA A 696 -13.26 4.47 -22.35
CA ALA A 696 -14.52 3.71 -22.27
C ALA A 696 -15.75 4.62 -22.21
N ILE A 697 -15.62 5.73 -21.52
CA ILE A 697 -16.65 6.75 -21.26
C ILE A 697 -16.02 8.14 -21.38
N THR A 698 -16.83 9.15 -21.58
CA THR A 698 -16.34 10.54 -21.50
C THR A 698 -16.79 11.13 -20.17
N VAL A 699 -15.83 11.55 -19.35
CA VAL A 699 -16.04 12.39 -18.18
C VAL A 699 -15.89 13.83 -18.62
N CYS A 700 -17.00 14.61 -18.66
CA CYS A 700 -17.00 15.94 -19.29
C CYS A 700 -16.15 16.96 -18.52
N SER A 701 -16.12 16.82 -17.19
CA SER A 701 -15.33 17.70 -16.32
C SER A 701 -14.58 16.82 -15.30
N PRO A 702 -13.46 16.16 -15.73
CA PRO A 702 -12.69 15.36 -14.79
C PRO A 702 -12.05 16.26 -13.75
N ASP A 703 -11.97 15.78 -12.52
CA ASP A 703 -11.43 16.47 -11.36
C ASP A 703 -10.45 15.56 -10.62
N ARG A 704 -9.45 16.14 -9.95
CA ARG A 704 -8.44 15.35 -9.23
C ARG A 704 -9.02 14.50 -8.10
N PHE A 705 -10.16 14.90 -7.53
CA PHE A 705 -10.85 14.18 -6.46
C PHE A 705 -11.93 13.25 -6.97
N LEU A 706 -12.30 13.31 -8.26
CA LEU A 706 -13.24 12.39 -8.87
C LEU A 706 -12.50 11.16 -9.37
N LEU A 707 -12.66 10.05 -8.66
CA LEU A 707 -12.08 8.76 -8.99
C LEU A 707 -13.04 7.98 -9.89
N GLN A 708 -12.51 7.29 -10.91
CA GLN A 708 -13.29 6.48 -11.84
C GLN A 708 -12.54 5.23 -12.24
N ASN A 709 -13.21 4.07 -12.19
CA ASN A 709 -12.76 2.82 -12.80
C ASN A 709 -13.90 2.14 -13.53
N ARG A 710 -13.58 1.42 -14.62
CA ARG A 710 -14.50 0.53 -15.33
C ARG A 710 -14.13 -0.92 -15.09
N TYR A 711 -15.15 -1.74 -14.91
CA TYR A 711 -15.02 -3.19 -14.79
C TYR A 711 -16.05 -3.90 -15.67
N ILE A 712 -15.71 -5.13 -16.09
CA ILE A 712 -16.55 -5.96 -16.97
C ILE A 712 -16.82 -7.28 -16.28
N GLY A 713 -18.10 -7.64 -16.15
CA GLY A 713 -18.56 -8.91 -15.63
C GLY A 713 -18.44 -10.05 -16.65
N ASP A 714 -18.49 -11.30 -16.18
CA ASP A 714 -18.44 -12.50 -17.02
C ASP A 714 -19.62 -12.54 -18.02
N ASP A 715 -20.79 -12.04 -17.61
CA ASP A 715 -22.00 -11.91 -18.42
C ASP A 715 -22.02 -10.65 -19.31
N LYS A 716 -20.88 -9.95 -19.41
CA LYS A 716 -20.70 -8.69 -20.14
C LYS A 716 -21.51 -7.52 -19.56
N SER A 717 -21.96 -7.61 -18.32
CA SER A 717 -22.41 -6.44 -17.57
C SER A 717 -21.24 -5.49 -17.32
N GLU A 718 -21.56 -4.20 -17.20
CA GLU A 718 -20.56 -3.14 -17.05
C GLU A 718 -20.75 -2.49 -15.69
N TYR A 719 -19.64 -2.26 -15.00
CA TYR A 719 -19.60 -1.64 -13.68
C TYR A 719 -18.64 -0.46 -13.70
N PHE A 720 -19.10 0.68 -13.24
CA PHE A 720 -18.30 1.89 -13.12
C PHE A 720 -18.25 2.31 -11.66
N LEU A 721 -17.08 2.28 -11.08
CA LEU A 721 -16.84 2.86 -9.76
C LEU A 721 -16.64 4.36 -9.93
N PHE A 722 -17.41 5.16 -9.22
CA PHE A 722 -17.19 6.59 -9.06
C PHE A 722 -17.08 6.93 -7.59
N ALA A 723 -16.04 7.64 -7.20
CA ALA A 723 -15.83 8.10 -5.83
C ALA A 723 -15.37 9.55 -5.82
N ASN A 724 -15.88 10.31 -4.85
CA ASN A 724 -15.35 11.64 -4.53
C ASN A 724 -14.43 11.52 -3.32
N SER A 725 -13.15 11.72 -3.52
CA SER A 725 -12.16 11.66 -2.43
C SER A 725 -12.02 12.96 -1.63
N HIS A 726 -12.76 14.01 -1.99
CA HIS A 726 -12.80 15.25 -1.22
C HIS A 726 -13.73 15.09 0.00
N LEU A 727 -13.24 15.48 1.20
CA LEU A 727 -13.95 15.24 2.46
C LEU A 727 -15.00 16.31 2.82
N SER A 728 -15.03 17.44 2.13
CA SER A 728 -15.92 18.57 2.46
C SER A 728 -16.74 19.10 1.28
N GLU A 729 -16.35 18.84 0.03
CA GLU A 729 -17.00 19.37 -1.16
C GLU A 729 -17.59 18.28 -2.04
N ALA A 730 -18.76 18.54 -2.60
CA ALA A 730 -19.35 17.72 -3.64
C ALA A 730 -18.63 17.89 -4.98
N ARG A 731 -18.71 16.86 -5.83
CA ARG A 731 -18.24 16.90 -7.23
C ARG A 731 -19.37 16.57 -8.17
N GLU A 732 -19.46 17.33 -9.25
CA GLU A 732 -20.52 17.18 -10.27
C GLU A 732 -19.88 17.15 -11.64
N THR A 733 -20.32 16.23 -12.50
CA THR A 733 -19.89 16.14 -13.89
C THR A 733 -20.92 15.36 -14.70
N ASP A 734 -20.96 15.61 -15.99
CA ASP A 734 -21.71 14.81 -16.93
C ASP A 734 -20.85 13.65 -17.44
N ILE A 735 -21.44 12.47 -17.45
CA ILE A 735 -20.79 11.25 -17.97
C ILE A 735 -21.54 10.82 -19.23
N VAL A 736 -20.78 10.65 -20.34
CA VAL A 736 -21.34 10.13 -21.60
C VAL A 736 -20.93 8.67 -21.76
N PHE A 737 -21.91 7.78 -21.82
CA PHE A 737 -21.73 6.36 -22.03
C PHE A 737 -22.00 6.01 -23.50
N PRO A 738 -21.06 5.37 -24.23
CA PRO A 738 -21.29 4.98 -25.60
C PRO A 738 -22.37 3.93 -25.74
N ARG A 739 -23.00 3.84 -26.92
CA ARG A 739 -24.07 2.87 -27.23
C ARG A 739 -23.64 1.41 -27.03
N SER A 740 -22.35 1.11 -27.14
CA SER A 740 -21.78 -0.21 -26.85
C SER A 740 -21.97 -0.64 -25.39
N ILE A 741 -22.09 0.33 -24.47
CA ILE A 741 -22.33 0.11 -23.04
C ILE A 741 -23.83 0.15 -22.74
N THR A 742 -24.57 1.14 -23.25
CA THR A 742 -25.98 1.38 -22.90
C THR A 742 -26.96 0.53 -23.70
N GLY A 743 -26.58 0.08 -24.92
CA GLY A 743 -27.50 -0.59 -25.84
C GLY A 743 -28.06 -1.91 -25.31
N GLY A 744 -29.38 -1.97 -25.12
CA GLY A 744 -30.07 -3.17 -24.63
C GLY A 744 -29.82 -3.50 -23.15
N ARG A 745 -29.34 -2.55 -22.35
CA ARG A 745 -29.13 -2.67 -20.92
C ARG A 745 -29.89 -1.59 -20.15
N ASN A 746 -30.28 -1.91 -18.93
CA ASN A 746 -30.79 -0.95 -17.95
C ASN A 746 -29.63 -0.40 -17.13
N ALA A 747 -29.79 0.84 -16.70
CA ALA A 747 -28.78 1.54 -15.87
C ALA A 747 -29.21 1.60 -14.41
N TRP A 748 -28.25 1.34 -13.53
CA TRP A 748 -28.45 1.27 -12.09
C TRP A 748 -27.40 2.07 -11.34
N ILE A 749 -27.77 2.57 -10.17
CA ILE A 749 -26.84 2.92 -9.09
C ILE A 749 -26.89 1.81 -8.06
N TYR A 750 -25.72 1.29 -7.69
CA TYR A 750 -25.53 0.46 -6.49
C TYR A 750 -24.90 1.36 -5.43
N ASP A 751 -25.55 1.46 -4.27
CA ASP A 751 -25.10 2.26 -3.15
C ASP A 751 -24.39 1.38 -2.11
N PRO A 752 -23.05 1.45 -1.96
CA PRO A 752 -22.35 0.59 -1.01
C PRO A 752 -22.69 0.89 0.46
N ALA A 753 -23.17 2.09 0.76
CA ALA A 753 -23.55 2.44 2.13
C ALA A 753 -24.79 1.65 2.60
N SER A 754 -25.80 1.55 1.74
CA SER A 754 -27.04 0.85 2.05
C SER A 754 -27.06 -0.61 1.59
N GLY A 755 -26.30 -0.97 0.55
CA GLY A 755 -26.39 -2.25 -0.15
C GLY A 755 -27.57 -2.34 -1.12
N GLU A 756 -28.29 -1.25 -1.33
CA GLU A 756 -29.42 -1.18 -2.22
C GLU A 756 -29.02 -0.77 -3.63
N ARG A 757 -29.88 -1.07 -4.61
CA ARG A 757 -29.75 -0.60 -5.97
C ARG A 757 -31.00 0.14 -6.44
N TYR A 758 -30.77 1.11 -7.31
CA TYR A 758 -31.82 1.98 -7.84
C TYR A 758 -31.65 2.15 -9.35
N ARG A 759 -32.77 2.21 -10.08
CA ARG A 759 -32.71 2.54 -11.50
C ARG A 759 -32.38 4.00 -11.70
N ILE A 760 -31.61 4.28 -12.74
CA ILE A 760 -31.41 5.64 -13.24
C ILE A 760 -31.87 5.77 -14.69
N LYS A 761 -32.28 6.98 -15.06
CA LYS A 761 -32.59 7.34 -16.44
C LYS A 761 -31.44 8.15 -17.01
N LEU A 762 -31.04 7.80 -18.22
CA LEU A 762 -30.08 8.58 -18.98
C LEU A 762 -30.81 9.58 -19.85
N ASP A 763 -30.28 10.77 -20.01
CA ASP A 763 -30.66 11.68 -21.06
C ASP A 763 -29.90 11.29 -22.34
N GLY A 764 -30.58 10.52 -23.21
CA GLY A 764 -29.92 9.86 -24.34
C GLY A 764 -28.89 8.86 -23.90
N HIS A 765 -27.62 9.28 -23.88
CA HIS A 765 -26.46 8.49 -23.41
C HIS A 765 -25.73 9.16 -22.26
N GLN A 766 -26.25 10.25 -21.74
CA GLN A 766 -25.62 11.07 -20.71
C GLN A 766 -26.29 10.87 -19.36
N TYR A 767 -25.48 10.92 -18.31
CA TYR A 767 -25.93 10.94 -16.93
C TYR A 767 -25.25 12.08 -16.18
N HIS A 768 -26.02 12.93 -15.53
CA HIS A 768 -25.49 13.95 -14.63
C HIS A 768 -25.18 13.30 -13.28
N LEU A 769 -23.88 13.12 -13.00
CA LEU A 769 -23.39 12.53 -11.76
C LEU A 769 -23.09 13.63 -10.75
N ARG A 770 -23.70 13.55 -9.58
CA ARG A 770 -23.33 14.31 -8.39
C ARG A 770 -22.92 13.35 -7.28
N LEU A 771 -21.73 13.56 -6.71
CA LEU A 771 -21.24 12.86 -5.54
C LEU A 771 -21.01 13.87 -4.41
N GLY A 772 -21.65 13.64 -3.27
CA GLY A 772 -21.33 14.37 -2.03
C GLY A 772 -19.89 14.11 -1.56
N PRO A 773 -19.42 14.81 -0.52
CA PRO A 773 -18.12 14.56 0.08
C PRO A 773 -17.97 13.08 0.47
N ALA A 774 -16.80 12.51 0.19
CA ALA A 774 -16.46 11.12 0.47
C ALA A 774 -17.49 10.08 -0.04
N GLN A 775 -18.36 10.44 -0.97
CA GLN A 775 -19.37 9.53 -1.50
C GLN A 775 -18.83 8.65 -2.62
N THR A 776 -19.23 7.38 -2.61
CA THR A 776 -18.90 6.40 -3.64
C THR A 776 -20.17 5.71 -4.10
N LEU A 777 -20.30 5.56 -5.41
CA LEU A 777 -21.41 4.86 -6.07
C LEU A 777 -20.87 3.97 -7.19
N LEU A 778 -21.58 2.87 -7.47
CA LEU A 778 -21.33 2.07 -8.66
C LEU A 778 -22.47 2.35 -9.67
N ILE A 779 -22.11 2.79 -10.89
CA ILE A 779 -23.07 2.82 -12.00
C ILE A 779 -22.95 1.49 -12.76
N VAL A 780 -24.06 0.77 -12.88
CA VAL A 780 -24.07 -0.59 -13.44
C VAL A 780 -24.99 -0.66 -14.62
N PHE A 781 -24.54 -1.32 -15.70
CA PHE A 781 -25.34 -1.60 -16.89
C PHE A 781 -25.48 -3.10 -17.08
N ASN A 782 -26.70 -3.60 -16.98
CA ASN A 782 -27.03 -5.01 -17.17
C ASN A 782 -28.42 -5.19 -17.81
N LYS A 783 -28.89 -6.44 -17.97
CA LYS A 783 -30.20 -6.75 -18.55
C LYS A 783 -31.31 -6.88 -17.53
N GLU A 784 -31.05 -6.69 -16.27
CA GLU A 784 -32.05 -6.80 -15.21
C GLU A 784 -33.06 -5.64 -15.28
N SER A 785 -34.27 -5.88 -14.80
CA SER A 785 -35.37 -4.93 -14.82
C SER A 785 -36.07 -4.87 -13.46
N GLY A 786 -36.95 -3.88 -13.27
CA GLY A 786 -37.69 -3.65 -12.01
C GLY A 786 -36.94 -2.67 -11.11
N GLY A 787 -37.18 -2.70 -9.79
CA GLY A 787 -36.54 -1.81 -8.79
C GLY A 787 -37.11 -0.38 -8.74
N SER A 788 -36.82 0.32 -7.65
CA SER A 788 -37.15 1.73 -7.43
C SER A 788 -36.21 2.67 -8.20
N GLU A 789 -36.68 3.89 -8.46
CA GLU A 789 -35.83 4.91 -9.08
C GLU A 789 -34.96 5.62 -8.05
N TRP A 790 -33.71 5.96 -8.46
CA TRP A 790 -32.81 6.77 -7.66
C TRP A 790 -33.42 8.14 -7.40
N GLN A 791 -33.44 8.53 -6.14
CA GLN A 791 -33.88 9.84 -5.70
C GLN A 791 -32.72 10.56 -5.06
N PRO A 792 -31.97 11.41 -5.78
CA PRO A 792 -30.91 12.18 -5.20
C PRO A 792 -31.45 13.13 -4.12
N VAL A 793 -30.69 13.31 -3.04
CA VAL A 793 -30.99 14.33 -2.05
C VAL A 793 -30.85 15.69 -2.73
N PRO A 794 -31.91 16.56 -2.70
CA PRO A 794 -31.81 17.85 -3.35
C PRO A 794 -30.81 18.77 -2.64
N ALA A 795 -30.20 19.64 -3.40
CA ALA A 795 -29.38 20.73 -2.85
C ALA A 795 -30.23 21.65 -1.95
N LYS A 796 -29.60 22.26 -0.96
CA LYS A 796 -30.27 23.24 -0.08
C LYS A 796 -30.87 24.38 -0.92
N GLY A 797 -32.17 24.59 -0.78
CA GLY A 797 -32.93 25.61 -1.52
C GLY A 797 -33.27 26.83 -0.68
N ALA A 798 -33.99 27.78 -1.28
CA ALA A 798 -34.57 28.92 -0.58
C ALA A 798 -35.56 28.47 0.53
N GLY A 799 -35.52 29.11 1.70
CA GLY A 799 -36.41 28.77 2.83
C GLY A 799 -35.77 27.81 3.85
N THR A 800 -34.46 27.65 3.82
CA THR A 800 -33.69 26.94 4.87
C THR A 800 -33.88 27.60 6.24
N ARG A 801 -34.10 26.79 7.26
CA ARG A 801 -34.27 27.24 8.65
C ARG A 801 -33.20 26.64 9.54
N GLU A 802 -32.31 27.48 10.10
CA GLU A 802 -31.31 27.09 11.10
C GLU A 802 -31.99 26.78 12.44
N LEU A 803 -31.57 25.70 13.10
CA LEU A 803 -31.98 25.32 14.44
C LEU A 803 -31.01 25.88 15.49
N ARG A 804 -31.56 26.33 16.60
CA ARG A 804 -30.78 26.93 17.71
C ARG A 804 -31.36 26.50 19.06
N GLY A 805 -30.69 26.89 20.15
CA GLY A 805 -31.14 26.62 21.52
C GLY A 805 -31.04 25.14 21.86
N TRP A 806 -29.84 24.67 22.03
CA TRP A 806 -29.51 23.25 22.23
C TRP A 806 -29.31 22.94 23.71
N GLU A 807 -29.94 21.86 24.16
CA GLU A 807 -29.64 21.21 25.43
C GLU A 807 -28.70 20.02 25.13
N LEU A 808 -27.62 19.94 25.90
CA LEU A 808 -26.59 18.91 25.72
C LEU A 808 -26.62 17.92 26.88
N SER A 809 -26.50 16.65 26.58
CA SER A 809 -26.19 15.59 27.53
C SER A 809 -24.90 14.91 27.09
N LEU A 810 -23.83 15.00 27.85
CA LEU A 810 -22.51 14.44 27.56
C LEU A 810 -22.28 13.21 28.43
N HIS A 811 -22.11 12.06 27.79
CA HIS A 811 -21.75 10.79 28.44
C HIS A 811 -20.31 10.41 28.10
N HIS A 812 -19.45 10.42 29.14
CA HIS A 812 -18.03 10.11 28.98
C HIS A 812 -17.79 8.60 29.06
N LYS A 813 -17.39 7.98 27.94
CA LYS A 813 -17.32 6.49 27.83
C LYS A 813 -16.33 5.82 28.77
N HIS A 814 -15.18 6.43 29.08
CA HIS A 814 -14.19 5.80 29.97
C HIS A 814 -14.50 6.06 31.45
N LEU A 815 -14.90 7.28 31.80
CA LEU A 815 -15.12 7.66 33.20
C LEU A 815 -16.58 7.42 33.64
N ASP A 816 -17.44 6.99 32.76
CA ASP A 816 -18.85 6.63 32.99
C ASP A 816 -19.64 7.68 33.79
N TRP A 817 -19.50 8.95 33.39
CA TRP A 817 -20.30 10.04 33.96
C TRP A 817 -21.14 10.73 32.88
N THR A 818 -22.25 11.31 33.31
CA THR A 818 -23.13 12.12 32.45
C THR A 818 -23.25 13.52 33.02
N GLN A 819 -23.06 14.54 32.18
CA GLN A 819 -23.23 15.93 32.50
C GLN A 819 -24.09 16.63 31.45
N THR A 820 -24.81 17.67 31.87
CA THR A 820 -25.67 18.48 31.01
C THR A 820 -25.11 19.90 30.85
N ASP A 821 -25.38 20.48 29.67
CA ASP A 821 -25.03 21.85 29.34
C ASP A 821 -26.04 22.46 28.37
N LYS A 822 -25.92 23.75 28.07
CA LYS A 822 -26.77 24.42 27.08
C LYS A 822 -25.94 25.30 26.18
N MET A 823 -26.33 25.33 24.88
CA MET A 823 -25.73 26.20 23.88
C MET A 823 -26.81 26.87 23.04
N ASP A 824 -26.74 28.18 22.88
CA ASP A 824 -27.63 28.88 21.93
C ASP A 824 -27.25 28.57 20.49
N ARG A 825 -25.93 28.59 20.22
CA ARG A 825 -25.34 28.22 18.93
C ARG A 825 -24.36 27.09 19.14
N LEU A 826 -24.30 26.20 18.13
CA LEU A 826 -23.36 25.11 18.10
C LEU A 826 -21.93 25.62 17.90
N VAL A 827 -20.99 25.02 18.62
CA VAL A 827 -19.55 25.32 18.55
C VAL A 827 -18.78 24.04 18.61
N ASP A 828 -17.57 24.06 18.08
CA ASP A 828 -16.63 22.92 18.19
C ASP A 828 -16.24 22.76 19.68
N LEU A 829 -16.47 21.58 20.24
CA LEU A 829 -16.15 21.32 21.67
C LEU A 829 -14.67 21.47 21.96
N LYS A 830 -13.77 21.23 20.99
CA LYS A 830 -12.31 21.42 21.17
C LYS A 830 -11.95 22.87 21.50
N ASP A 831 -12.77 23.84 21.09
CA ASP A 831 -12.55 25.27 21.29
C ASP A 831 -13.16 25.78 22.63
N THR A 832 -13.78 24.89 23.40
CA THR A 832 -14.35 25.20 24.71
C THR A 832 -13.42 24.73 25.83
N GLU A 833 -13.14 25.58 26.82
CA GLU A 833 -12.30 25.21 27.98
C GLU A 833 -12.87 24.02 28.75
N LYS A 834 -14.19 23.91 28.82
CA LYS A 834 -14.88 22.87 29.58
C LYS A 834 -14.85 21.51 28.93
N TRP A 835 -14.94 21.45 27.61
CA TRP A 835 -15.17 20.19 26.86
C TRP A 835 -14.07 19.82 25.87
N LYS A 836 -12.99 20.60 25.77
CA LYS A 836 -11.93 20.38 24.77
C LYS A 836 -11.28 18.98 24.80
N ASN A 837 -11.29 18.35 25.97
CA ASN A 837 -10.76 17.00 26.16
C ASN A 837 -11.86 15.95 26.35
N PHE A 838 -13.09 16.25 25.98
CA PHE A 838 -14.19 15.30 26.09
C PHE A 838 -14.05 14.16 25.06
N MET A 839 -14.40 12.95 25.47
CA MET A 839 -14.61 11.80 24.58
C MET A 839 -15.85 11.03 24.99
N GLY A 840 -16.64 10.60 24.03
CA GLY A 840 -17.86 9.83 24.25
C GLY A 840 -19.02 10.32 23.41
N ASP A 841 -20.22 10.15 23.94
CA ASP A 841 -21.45 10.51 23.24
C ASP A 841 -21.99 11.85 23.76
N VAL A 842 -22.29 12.76 22.84
CA VAL A 842 -22.93 14.05 23.13
C VAL A 842 -24.28 14.07 22.43
N THR A 843 -25.35 14.07 23.20
CA THR A 843 -26.71 14.22 22.70
C THR A 843 -27.12 15.69 22.74
N TYR A 844 -27.38 16.27 21.56
CA TYR A 844 -27.86 17.63 21.34
C TYR A 844 -29.35 17.58 21.08
N LYS A 845 -30.15 18.26 21.89
CA LYS A 845 -31.60 18.32 21.80
C LYS A 845 -32.10 19.73 21.61
N THR A 846 -32.99 19.93 20.65
CA THR A 846 -33.69 21.20 20.47
C THR A 846 -35.14 20.97 20.07
N THR A 847 -35.97 21.99 20.26
CA THR A 847 -37.37 21.99 19.89
C THR A 847 -37.62 23.09 18.88
N VAL A 848 -38.35 22.77 17.83
CA VAL A 848 -38.73 23.69 16.77
C VAL A 848 -40.25 23.72 16.56
N LYS A 849 -40.83 24.88 16.57
CA LYS A 849 -42.25 25.06 16.22
C LYS A 849 -42.38 25.31 14.72
N LEU A 850 -43.10 24.43 14.04
CA LEU A 850 -43.41 24.51 12.64
C LEU A 850 -44.89 24.81 12.43
N SER A 851 -45.27 25.42 11.31
CA SER A 851 -46.66 25.73 10.99
C SER A 851 -46.89 25.70 9.48
N GLY A 852 -48.08 25.24 9.10
CA GLY A 852 -48.56 25.20 7.71
C GLY A 852 -48.45 23.84 7.04
N ALA A 853 -48.99 23.77 5.83
CA ALA A 853 -49.07 22.52 5.05
C ALA A 853 -47.74 22.11 4.38
N ASN A 854 -46.79 23.05 4.30
CA ASN A 854 -45.53 22.84 3.59
C ASN A 854 -44.34 22.66 4.58
N LEU A 855 -44.31 21.56 5.31
CA LEU A 855 -43.25 21.25 6.26
C LEU A 855 -41.94 20.92 5.54
N PRO A 856 -40.78 21.16 6.19
CA PRO A 856 -39.48 20.70 5.70
C PRO A 856 -39.46 19.16 5.53
N ARG A 857 -38.76 18.69 4.55
CA ARG A 857 -38.56 17.25 4.35
C ARG A 857 -37.16 16.79 4.73
N TYR A 858 -36.20 17.68 4.64
CA TYR A 858 -34.80 17.31 4.87
C TYR A 858 -34.21 18.07 6.04
N ILE A 859 -33.28 17.43 6.74
CA ILE A 859 -32.42 18.06 7.72
C ILE A 859 -30.96 17.82 7.34
N ASN A 860 -30.16 18.88 7.31
CA ASN A 860 -28.71 18.80 7.17
C ASN A 860 -28.07 19.22 8.49
N LEU A 861 -27.19 18.38 9.05
CA LEU A 861 -26.55 18.62 10.32
C LEU A 861 -25.35 19.57 10.22
N GLY A 862 -24.98 19.99 8.99
CA GLY A 862 -23.77 20.77 8.80
C GLY A 862 -22.51 19.99 9.12
N LYS A 863 -21.56 20.64 9.78
CA LYS A 863 -20.32 19.98 10.17
C LYS A 863 -20.53 19.16 11.44
N VAL A 864 -20.15 17.89 11.38
CA VAL A 864 -20.22 16.92 12.49
C VAL A 864 -18.85 16.30 12.68
N ALA A 865 -18.40 16.18 13.89
CA ALA A 865 -17.17 15.51 14.26
C ALA A 865 -17.42 14.51 15.41
N ASP A 866 -17.71 13.24 15.15
CA ASP A 866 -17.40 12.38 14.00
C ASP A 866 -18.69 11.71 13.45
N ILE A 867 -19.35 10.80 14.22
CA ILE A 867 -20.53 10.02 13.83
C ILE A 867 -21.78 10.62 14.44
N ALA A 868 -22.84 10.76 13.64
CA ALA A 868 -24.11 11.30 14.10
C ALA A 868 -25.26 10.30 13.97
N GLU A 869 -26.08 10.19 15.01
CA GLU A 869 -27.39 9.55 14.98
C GLU A 869 -28.47 10.62 15.11
N LEU A 870 -29.48 10.56 14.27
CA LEU A 870 -30.61 11.50 14.30
C LEU A 870 -31.88 10.82 14.79
N THR A 871 -32.57 11.48 15.72
CA THR A 871 -33.91 11.11 16.17
C THR A 871 -34.84 12.33 16.04
N VAL A 872 -36.00 12.15 15.46
CA VAL A 872 -37.00 13.21 15.30
C VAL A 872 -38.31 12.74 15.91
N ASN A 873 -38.85 13.52 16.85
CA ASN A 873 -40.10 13.20 17.59
C ASN A 873 -40.08 11.78 18.21
N GLY A 874 -38.88 11.34 18.70
CA GLY A 874 -38.68 10.02 19.27
C GLY A 874 -38.52 8.88 18.24
N GLN A 875 -38.55 9.17 16.94
CA GLN A 875 -38.35 8.18 15.89
C GLN A 875 -36.92 8.25 15.35
N PRO A 876 -36.17 7.15 15.33
CA PRO A 876 -34.81 7.12 14.78
C PRO A 876 -34.83 7.31 13.25
N CYS A 877 -33.97 8.19 12.75
CA CYS A 877 -33.82 8.50 11.32
C CYS A 877 -32.59 7.83 10.70
N GLY A 878 -31.67 7.28 11.50
CA GLY A 878 -30.48 6.58 11.05
C GLY A 878 -29.16 7.16 11.55
N VAL A 879 -28.08 6.61 11.03
CA VAL A 879 -26.69 6.96 11.37
C VAL A 879 -26.01 7.58 10.16
N SER A 880 -25.32 8.69 10.34
CA SER A 880 -24.43 9.29 9.35
C SER A 880 -23.01 9.28 9.88
N TRP A 881 -22.12 8.55 9.20
CA TRP A 881 -20.73 8.35 9.62
C TRP A 881 -19.72 8.91 8.62
N TYR A 882 -20.16 9.36 7.43
CA TYR A 882 -19.35 10.06 6.43
C TYR A 882 -20.21 10.96 5.54
N GLY A 883 -19.59 11.85 4.79
CA GLY A 883 -20.19 12.61 3.69
C GLY A 883 -21.12 13.71 4.11
N GLU A 884 -22.10 14.02 3.25
CA GLU A 884 -23.14 14.99 3.55
C GLU A 884 -24.04 14.48 4.69
N ARG A 885 -24.08 15.22 5.79
CA ARG A 885 -24.84 14.85 6.98
C ARG A 885 -26.32 15.22 6.82
N THR A 886 -26.95 14.73 5.73
CA THR A 886 -28.34 15.04 5.37
C THR A 886 -29.23 13.82 5.53
N PHE A 887 -30.40 14.01 6.14
CA PHE A 887 -31.42 12.99 6.35
C PHE A 887 -32.73 13.40 5.68
N ASP A 888 -33.42 12.45 5.02
CA ASP A 888 -34.79 12.56 4.55
C ASP A 888 -35.72 12.19 5.70
N LEU A 889 -36.45 13.14 6.21
CA LEU A 889 -37.34 12.99 7.38
C LEU A 889 -38.65 12.25 7.06
N LYS A 890 -38.96 12.01 5.78
CA LYS A 890 -40.12 11.19 5.33
C LYS A 890 -41.44 11.51 6.03
N GLY A 891 -41.70 12.78 6.33
CA GLY A 891 -42.93 13.22 6.98
C GLY A 891 -43.00 13.04 8.50
N LEU A 892 -41.84 12.84 9.17
CA LEU A 892 -41.76 12.77 10.63
C LEU A 892 -42.04 14.10 11.32
N LEU A 893 -41.97 15.22 10.59
CA LEU A 893 -42.31 16.55 11.11
C LEU A 893 -43.80 16.81 10.97
N HIS A 894 -44.39 17.47 11.98
CA HIS A 894 -45.79 17.83 12.00
C HIS A 894 -45.99 19.30 12.35
N ASP A 895 -47.23 19.80 12.14
CA ASP A 895 -47.64 21.14 12.57
C ASP A 895 -47.58 21.22 14.10
N GLY A 896 -47.00 22.32 14.65
CA GLY A 896 -46.74 22.45 16.06
C GLY A 896 -45.30 22.26 16.46
N GLU A 897 -45.09 21.72 17.64
CA GLU A 897 -43.80 21.54 18.24
C GLU A 897 -43.16 20.23 17.86
N ASN A 898 -41.94 20.28 17.36
CA ASN A 898 -41.17 19.09 16.94
C ASN A 898 -39.83 19.04 17.71
N THR A 899 -39.47 17.89 18.20
CA THR A 899 -38.20 17.64 18.90
C THR A 899 -37.19 17.03 17.95
N ILE A 900 -36.00 17.61 17.88
CA ILE A 900 -34.85 17.15 17.12
C ILE A 900 -33.76 16.76 18.12
N GLU A 901 -33.26 15.55 18.00
CA GLU A 901 -32.21 15.02 18.86
C GLU A 901 -31.09 14.43 17.99
N VAL A 902 -29.86 14.92 18.18
CA VAL A 902 -28.65 14.48 17.45
C VAL A 902 -27.66 13.96 18.45
N LYS A 903 -27.40 12.65 18.44
CA LYS A 903 -26.31 12.06 19.23
C LYS A 903 -25.03 12.06 18.38
N VAL A 904 -23.96 12.66 18.85
CA VAL A 904 -22.65 12.66 18.20
C VAL A 904 -21.65 11.88 19.04
N THR A 905 -21.03 10.88 18.44
CA THR A 905 -19.91 10.13 19.05
C THR A 905 -18.60 10.76 18.60
N THR A 906 -17.81 11.25 19.57
CA THR A 906 -16.55 11.97 19.32
C THR A 906 -15.37 11.02 19.34
N LEU A 907 -14.25 11.40 18.68
CA LEU A 907 -12.99 10.65 18.74
C LEU A 907 -12.35 10.75 20.13
N MET A 908 -11.58 9.72 20.49
CA MET A 908 -10.94 9.66 21.81
C MET A 908 -9.63 10.47 21.91
N GLY A 909 -9.06 10.93 20.80
CA GLY A 909 -7.74 11.52 20.75
C GLY A 909 -7.56 12.71 21.68
N ASN A 910 -8.55 13.61 21.76
CA ASN A 910 -8.47 14.78 22.64
C ASN A 910 -8.38 14.42 24.13
N TYR A 911 -9.08 13.35 24.53
CA TYR A 911 -9.02 12.86 25.91
C TYR A 911 -7.67 12.18 26.21
N ILE A 912 -7.16 11.39 25.28
CA ILE A 912 -5.88 10.69 25.42
C ILE A 912 -4.73 11.68 25.67
N THR A 913 -4.80 12.91 25.19
CA THR A 913 -3.79 13.95 25.49
C THR A 913 -3.68 14.29 26.97
N THR A 914 -4.67 13.93 27.77
CA THR A 914 -4.66 14.15 29.24
C THR A 914 -3.84 13.12 30.02
N PHE A 915 -3.43 12.02 29.39
CA PHE A 915 -2.63 10.96 30.03
C PHE A 915 -1.16 11.33 30.04
N THR A 916 -0.58 11.55 31.21
CA THR A 916 0.84 11.89 31.40
C THR A 916 1.70 10.64 31.67
N ASP A 917 1.14 9.64 32.32
CA ASP A 917 1.87 8.49 32.88
C ASP A 917 1.57 7.15 32.20
N ASN A 918 0.63 7.10 31.25
CA ASN A 918 0.35 5.90 30.50
C ASN A 918 1.43 5.68 29.41
N PRO A 919 2.27 4.63 29.48
CA PRO A 919 3.38 4.44 28.55
C PRO A 919 2.94 4.24 27.10
N VAL A 920 1.77 3.68 26.87
CA VAL A 920 1.23 3.47 25.52
C VAL A 920 0.75 4.80 24.93
N ALA A 921 -0.13 5.52 25.61
CA ALA A 921 -0.61 6.84 25.17
C ALA A 921 0.55 7.82 25.00
N LYS A 922 1.47 7.88 25.96
CA LYS A 922 2.64 8.75 25.94
C LYS A 922 3.54 8.52 24.73
N ARG A 923 3.73 7.28 24.30
CA ARG A 923 4.52 6.94 23.10
C ARG A 923 4.01 7.65 21.85
N TYR A 924 2.69 7.74 21.67
CA TYR A 924 2.07 8.40 20.52
C TYR A 924 1.94 9.91 20.67
N LEU A 925 1.75 10.41 21.88
CA LEU A 925 1.65 11.85 22.19
C LEU A 925 3.01 12.56 22.08
N HIS A 926 4.10 11.95 22.55
CA HIS A 926 5.42 12.59 22.55
C HIS A 926 6.09 12.63 21.18
N ARG A 927 5.73 11.72 20.28
CA ARG A 927 6.34 11.67 18.95
C ARG A 927 6.05 12.91 18.11
N ARG A 928 4.89 13.56 18.29
CA ARG A 928 4.53 14.80 17.58
C ARG A 928 3.43 15.50 18.35
N ASN A 929 3.62 16.73 18.77
CA ASN A 929 2.57 17.57 19.33
C ASN A 929 1.31 17.50 18.45
N GLN A 930 0.41 16.57 18.77
CA GLN A 930 -0.81 16.41 18.00
C GLN A 930 -1.80 17.48 18.45
N PRO A 931 -2.29 18.32 17.55
CA PRO A 931 -3.32 19.31 17.90
C PRO A 931 -4.61 18.60 18.29
N LEU A 932 -5.44 19.25 19.08
CA LEU A 932 -6.80 18.78 19.34
C LEU A 932 -7.58 18.69 18.03
N VAL A 933 -8.35 17.63 17.88
CA VAL A 933 -9.20 17.41 16.72
C VAL A 933 -10.60 17.97 16.96
N PRO A 934 -11.35 18.35 15.91
CA PRO A 934 -12.74 18.76 16.05
C PRO A 934 -13.58 17.75 16.81
N ALA A 935 -14.57 18.20 17.59
CA ALA A 935 -15.40 17.34 18.40
C ALA A 935 -16.84 17.84 18.51
N GLY A 936 -17.81 16.95 18.36
CA GLY A 936 -19.23 17.24 18.55
C GLY A 936 -19.97 17.77 17.31
N LEU A 937 -21.16 18.28 17.50
CA LEU A 937 -22.01 18.91 16.49
C LEU A 937 -21.62 20.37 16.34
N ILE A 938 -21.05 20.72 15.20
CA ILE A 938 -20.53 22.07 14.93
C ILE A 938 -21.55 22.87 14.12
N GLY A 939 -22.36 22.20 13.28
CA GLY A 939 -23.45 22.79 12.53
C GLY A 939 -23.03 23.64 11.32
N PRO A 940 -23.85 24.58 10.85
CA PRO A 940 -25.22 24.81 11.31
C PRO A 940 -26.17 23.66 10.98
N VAL A 941 -27.13 23.37 11.86
CA VAL A 941 -28.20 22.40 11.60
C VAL A 941 -29.37 23.10 10.95
N GLU A 942 -29.79 22.63 9.79
CA GLU A 942 -30.74 23.31 8.93
C GLU A 942 -31.85 22.39 8.43
N LEU A 943 -33.08 22.84 8.54
CA LEU A 943 -34.25 22.22 7.92
C LEU A 943 -34.55 22.88 6.56
N TYR A 944 -34.85 22.07 5.54
CA TYR A 944 -35.19 22.55 4.20
C TYR A 944 -36.13 21.57 3.44
N ARG A 945 -36.63 22.01 2.26
CA ARG A 945 -37.61 21.25 1.45
C ARG A 945 -36.97 20.44 0.34
#